data_97296e61f1d384fa0a97b0d28c876b3a
#
_entry.id   97296e61f1d384fa0a97b0d28c876b3a
#
_cell.length_a   1.000
_cell.length_b   1.000
_cell.length_c   1.000
_cell.angle_alpha   90.00
_cell.angle_beta   90.00
_cell.angle_gamma   90.00
#
_symmetry.space_group_name_H-M   'P 1'
#
loop_
_entity.id
_entity.type
_entity.pdbx_description
1 polymer ?
#
loop_
_entity_poly.entity_id
_entity_poly.type
_entity_poly.pdbx_seq_one_letter_code
_entity_poly.pdbx_strand_id
1 'polypeptide(L)'
;MSPLSRDALLNIGKVISVQGRTIEVLVSKSKNSAVLLFEGEIIRNVSVGGYVKIAKGFGELIGKIDGEYISEDRSAQDKYYRHEKDRIKRILSISLLGYFEGAEFRQGIRELPLIENECFLLTQAELDSVHNFVKTINGKADEKLRIGLLANETGKEIEIGINSLFASHIGIFGNTGSGKSYTLAGLYHNLFKRFQNKAGFRANARFLLIDFNGEFVKPDANEGNDKIITAANKNTYLLSTGRNGSRKKLIVSKESLYNPLFWSILLQATEKTQAPFINSALRSGYITDRINSDDGIISLIKSTIKLITTNITPNQEKNMVESFLEEIKKFDVNRVISGLDDLQQFYSRELKFFASKEDRRYYCTIEGATYNSNADEGFYDAVISDIVDEYITVNTVELSELQKIKLIINFHYFYSIQKTHYQKEHIGHILGRLDARLNDLDKLIEVDDTRSTLSDILNIVSLKDVNIHMRKLIPLLLCNQVYEEKKNENNPEKYLNIIIDEAHNILSHNSMRESEIWKDYRLETFEEIIKEGRKFGVFLTICSQRPSDISDTIISQLHNYFLHRLINNRDIQSVERTISYLDKVSFDSLPILPTGTCILAGLSAHVPVMLKVDKIADESEPNNKTIKPTDFWN
;
A
#
# COMPACT_ATOMS: atom_id res chain seq x y z
N MET A 1 33.28 -42.66 -18.45
CA MET A 1 34.28 -41.74 -19.05
C MET A 1 35.23 -41.27 -17.94
N SER A 2 36.48 -41.04 -18.27
CA SER A 2 37.43 -40.46 -17.34
C SER A 2 37.05 -38.98 -17.04
N PRO A 3 37.36 -38.41 -15.87
CA PRO A 3 37.16 -36.99 -15.56
C PRO A 3 37.70 -36.07 -16.66
N LEU A 4 38.82 -36.40 -17.24
CA LEU A 4 39.48 -35.68 -18.33
C LEU A 4 38.64 -35.61 -19.64
N SER A 5 37.85 -36.64 -19.96
CA SER A 5 36.98 -36.61 -21.15
C SER A 5 35.73 -35.76 -20.95
N ARG A 6 35.23 -35.68 -19.70
CA ARG A 6 34.12 -34.83 -19.30
C ARG A 6 34.52 -33.35 -19.39
N ASP A 7 35.66 -32.99 -18.81
CA ASP A 7 36.15 -31.62 -18.79
C ASP A 7 36.45 -31.12 -20.22
N ALA A 8 37.01 -31.95 -21.09
CA ALA A 8 37.23 -31.60 -22.47
C ALA A 8 35.93 -31.34 -23.26
N LEU A 9 34.84 -32.05 -22.94
CA LEU A 9 33.54 -31.85 -23.61
C LEU A 9 32.83 -30.58 -23.13
N LEU A 10 32.86 -30.29 -21.84
CA LEU A 10 32.22 -29.13 -21.23
C LEU A 10 33.04 -27.83 -21.34
N ASN A 11 34.34 -27.91 -21.62
CA ASN A 11 35.20 -26.75 -21.85
C ASN A 11 34.73 -25.95 -23.08
N ILE A 12 34.38 -24.68 -22.88
CA ILE A 12 33.90 -23.79 -23.95
C ILE A 12 34.97 -22.81 -24.43
N GLY A 13 35.97 -22.54 -23.61
CA GLY A 13 37.01 -21.58 -23.97
C GLY A 13 37.81 -21.07 -22.81
N LYS A 14 38.45 -19.91 -22.98
CA LYS A 14 39.33 -19.31 -22.01
C LYS A 14 39.04 -17.82 -21.78
N VAL A 15 39.29 -17.34 -20.56
CA VAL A 15 39.21 -15.92 -20.19
C VAL A 15 40.27 -15.12 -20.93
N ILE A 16 39.87 -14.06 -21.62
CA ILE A 16 40.76 -13.15 -22.35
C ILE A 16 40.79 -11.73 -21.77
N SER A 17 39.75 -11.34 -21.03
CA SER A 17 39.67 -10.02 -20.42
C SER A 17 38.93 -10.10 -19.08
N VAL A 18 39.37 -9.31 -18.08
CA VAL A 18 38.77 -9.18 -16.75
C VAL A 18 38.63 -7.71 -16.43
N GLN A 19 37.39 -7.21 -16.36
CA GLN A 19 37.07 -5.81 -16.05
C GLN A 19 36.06 -5.73 -14.88
N GLY A 20 36.57 -5.80 -13.64
CA GLY A 20 35.73 -5.93 -12.47
C GLY A 20 34.90 -7.22 -12.51
N ARG A 21 33.57 -7.12 -12.45
CA ARG A 21 32.68 -8.29 -12.55
C ARG A 21 32.39 -8.76 -13.99
N THR A 22 32.80 -8.00 -14.98
CA THR A 22 32.59 -8.33 -16.38
C THR A 22 33.82 -9.07 -16.92
N ILE A 23 33.60 -10.24 -17.50
CA ILE A 23 34.61 -11.15 -17.98
C ILE A 23 34.37 -11.43 -19.46
N GLU A 24 35.43 -11.43 -20.29
CA GLU A 24 35.32 -11.87 -21.66
C GLU A 24 35.99 -13.22 -21.84
N VAL A 25 35.27 -14.12 -22.49
CA VAL A 25 35.72 -15.48 -22.79
C VAL A 25 35.80 -15.72 -24.29
N LEU A 26 36.96 -16.12 -24.77
CA LEU A 26 37.13 -16.56 -26.15
C LEU A 26 36.63 -18.01 -26.29
N VAL A 27 35.61 -18.21 -27.13
CA VAL A 27 35.00 -19.54 -27.39
C VAL A 27 35.88 -20.36 -28.28
N SER A 28 36.08 -21.63 -27.94
CA SER A 28 36.79 -22.60 -28.77
C SER A 28 36.02 -22.92 -30.08
N LYS A 29 36.71 -22.97 -31.21
CA LYS A 29 36.10 -23.14 -32.54
C LYS A 29 35.27 -24.43 -32.70
N SER A 30 35.59 -25.48 -31.96
CA SER A 30 34.86 -26.76 -31.95
C SER A 30 33.47 -26.69 -31.29
N LYS A 31 33.11 -25.57 -30.67
CA LYS A 31 31.90 -25.41 -29.86
C LYS A 31 30.82 -24.54 -30.51
N ASN A 32 30.72 -24.54 -31.84
CA ASN A 32 29.72 -23.72 -32.57
C ASN A 32 28.37 -24.41 -32.81
N SER A 33 28.17 -25.69 -32.38
CA SER A 33 26.86 -26.37 -32.49
C SER A 33 25.87 -25.86 -31.48
N ALA A 34 24.57 -25.83 -31.80
CA ALA A 34 23.51 -25.32 -30.89
C ALA A 34 23.27 -26.23 -29.69
N VAL A 35 23.61 -27.51 -29.77
CA VAL A 35 23.44 -28.51 -28.71
C VAL A 35 24.67 -29.43 -28.65
N LEU A 36 24.93 -29.92 -27.44
CA LEU A 36 25.95 -30.94 -27.16
C LEU A 36 25.26 -32.17 -26.59
N LEU A 37 25.71 -33.37 -27.00
CA LEU A 37 25.23 -34.62 -26.43
C LEU A 37 26.23 -35.07 -25.33
N PHE A 38 25.76 -35.20 -24.11
CA PHE A 38 26.57 -35.63 -22.98
C PHE A 38 25.84 -36.69 -22.16
N GLU A 39 26.43 -37.88 -22.05
CA GLU A 39 25.87 -39.04 -21.29
C GLU A 39 24.41 -39.39 -21.69
N GLY A 40 24.01 -39.16 -22.93
CA GLY A 40 22.63 -39.37 -23.40
C GLY A 40 21.70 -38.20 -23.21
N GLU A 41 22.14 -37.14 -22.54
CA GLU A 41 21.39 -35.90 -22.34
C GLU A 41 21.80 -34.86 -23.39
N ILE A 42 20.80 -34.08 -23.83
CA ILE A 42 21.00 -32.93 -24.72
C ILE A 42 21.29 -31.72 -23.87
N ILE A 43 22.54 -31.26 -23.83
CA ILE A 43 22.93 -30.02 -23.17
C ILE A 43 22.83 -28.88 -24.18
N ARG A 44 22.13 -27.83 -23.85
CA ARG A 44 22.16 -26.60 -24.63
C ARG A 44 23.56 -26.00 -24.59
N ASN A 45 24.09 -25.71 -25.76
CA ASN A 45 25.37 -25.05 -25.86
C ASN A 45 25.28 -23.59 -25.40
N VAL A 46 26.40 -22.94 -25.33
CA VAL A 46 26.61 -21.57 -24.95
C VAL A 46 25.69 -20.62 -25.71
N SER A 47 24.83 -19.91 -24.98
CA SER A 47 23.94 -18.88 -25.55
C SER A 47 23.76 -17.72 -24.54
N VAL A 48 23.42 -16.55 -25.06
CA VAL A 48 23.10 -15.40 -24.21
C VAL A 48 21.99 -15.77 -23.22
N GLY A 49 22.16 -15.38 -21.94
CA GLY A 49 21.30 -15.74 -20.84
C GLY A 49 21.64 -17.08 -20.16
N GLY A 50 22.56 -17.89 -20.72
CA GLY A 50 23.05 -19.11 -20.11
C GLY A 50 24.07 -18.87 -18.99
N TYR A 51 24.36 -19.94 -18.24
CA TYR A 51 25.34 -19.90 -17.15
C TYR A 51 26.59 -20.65 -17.51
N VAL A 52 27.71 -20.16 -17.01
CA VAL A 52 29.03 -20.77 -17.19
C VAL A 52 29.81 -20.78 -15.90
N LYS A 53 30.74 -21.74 -15.75
CA LYS A 53 31.69 -21.75 -14.65
C LYS A 53 33.11 -21.50 -15.16
N ILE A 54 33.87 -20.74 -14.36
CA ILE A 54 35.28 -20.41 -14.65
C ILE A 54 36.11 -21.04 -13.53
N ALA A 55 37.02 -21.93 -13.93
CA ALA A 55 37.91 -22.60 -12.97
C ALA A 55 39.07 -21.67 -12.57
N LYS A 56 39.26 -21.48 -11.27
CA LYS A 56 40.42 -20.77 -10.71
C LYS A 56 41.05 -21.57 -9.58
N GLY A 57 42.11 -22.31 -9.86
CA GLY A 57 42.71 -23.20 -8.90
C GLY A 57 41.73 -24.27 -8.39
N PHE A 58 41.42 -24.26 -7.09
CA PHE A 58 40.40 -25.16 -6.51
C PHE A 58 39.01 -24.54 -6.41
N GLY A 59 38.85 -23.28 -6.85
CA GLY A 59 37.57 -22.55 -6.79
C GLY A 59 36.89 -22.52 -8.15
N GLU A 60 35.56 -22.54 -8.15
CA GLU A 60 34.73 -22.44 -9.32
C GLU A 60 33.86 -21.18 -9.26
N LEU A 61 34.08 -20.23 -10.16
CA LEU A 61 33.33 -18.99 -10.26
C LEU A 61 32.18 -19.16 -11.24
N ILE A 62 31.01 -18.64 -10.93
CA ILE A 62 29.82 -18.76 -11.74
C ILE A 62 29.47 -17.40 -12.36
N GLY A 63 29.24 -17.39 -13.66
CA GLY A 63 28.83 -16.22 -14.40
C GLY A 63 27.65 -16.49 -15.33
N LYS A 64 26.94 -15.42 -15.66
CA LYS A 64 25.85 -15.41 -16.67
C LYS A 64 26.34 -14.72 -17.92
N ILE A 65 25.97 -15.25 -19.06
CA ILE A 65 26.35 -14.68 -20.37
C ILE A 65 25.41 -13.53 -20.67
N ASP A 66 25.93 -12.31 -20.71
CA ASP A 66 25.17 -11.10 -21.00
C ASP A 66 25.06 -10.82 -22.48
N GLY A 67 26.03 -11.28 -23.26
CA GLY A 67 26.06 -11.06 -24.71
C GLY A 67 27.17 -11.81 -25.38
N GLU A 68 27.12 -11.84 -26.71
CA GLU A 68 28.18 -12.38 -27.55
C GLU A 68 28.46 -11.46 -28.72
N TYR A 69 29.71 -11.43 -29.15
CA TYR A 69 30.12 -10.70 -30.33
C TYR A 69 31.28 -11.39 -31.05
N ILE A 70 31.54 -10.95 -32.27
CA ILE A 70 32.66 -11.46 -33.07
C ILE A 70 33.74 -10.39 -33.13
N SER A 71 34.99 -10.82 -32.93
CA SER A 71 36.19 -10.00 -33.19
C SER A 71 36.97 -10.60 -34.34
N GLU A 72 37.35 -9.77 -35.33
CA GLU A 72 38.20 -10.15 -36.43
C GLU A 72 39.65 -9.79 -36.10
N ASP A 73 40.54 -10.75 -36.18
CA ASP A 73 41.98 -10.54 -36.04
C ASP A 73 42.57 -9.96 -37.33
N ARG A 74 42.69 -8.65 -37.38
CA ARG A 74 43.27 -7.90 -38.52
C ARG A 74 44.79 -7.78 -38.48
N SER A 75 45.42 -8.18 -37.37
CA SER A 75 46.86 -7.99 -37.14
C SER A 75 47.72 -9.08 -37.76
N ALA A 76 47.12 -10.24 -38.06
CA ALA A 76 47.87 -11.36 -38.64
C ALA A 76 47.88 -11.31 -40.17
N GLN A 77 49.06 -11.43 -40.76
CA GLN A 77 49.22 -11.57 -42.23
C GLN A 77 48.47 -12.81 -42.72
N ASP A 78 47.86 -12.73 -43.91
CA ASP A 78 47.06 -13.79 -44.53
C ASP A 78 47.70 -15.20 -44.59
N LYS A 79 49.02 -15.27 -44.51
CA LYS A 79 49.79 -16.52 -44.54
C LYS A 79 49.60 -17.42 -43.30
N TYR A 80 49.08 -16.91 -42.18
CA TYR A 80 48.93 -17.66 -40.93
C TYR A 80 47.57 -18.35 -40.77
N TYR A 81 46.56 -17.98 -41.56
CA TYR A 81 45.25 -18.59 -41.50
C TYR A 81 45.00 -19.54 -42.67
N ARG A 82 44.66 -20.80 -42.37
CA ARG A 82 44.34 -21.81 -43.40
C ARG A 82 43.01 -21.54 -44.12
N HIS A 83 42.08 -20.83 -43.41
CA HIS A 83 40.77 -20.45 -43.96
C HIS A 83 40.37 -19.09 -43.41
N GLU A 84 39.56 -18.31 -44.16
CA GLU A 84 38.99 -17.02 -43.70
C GLU A 84 38.21 -17.13 -42.36
N LYS A 85 37.55 -18.26 -42.13
CA LYS A 85 36.85 -18.57 -40.86
C LYS A 85 37.77 -18.61 -39.63
N ASP A 86 39.09 -18.73 -39.83
CA ASP A 86 40.07 -18.77 -38.74
C ASP A 86 40.37 -17.40 -38.16
N ARG A 87 40.02 -16.31 -38.87
CA ARG A 87 40.17 -14.92 -38.41
C ARG A 87 39.05 -14.49 -37.46
N ILE A 88 37.92 -15.19 -37.47
CA ILE A 88 36.75 -14.84 -36.69
C ILE A 88 36.88 -15.50 -35.31
N LYS A 89 36.90 -14.65 -34.28
CA LYS A 89 36.91 -15.05 -32.87
C LYS A 89 35.54 -14.73 -32.25
N ARG A 90 34.85 -15.73 -31.72
CA ARG A 90 33.62 -15.58 -30.98
C ARG A 90 33.93 -15.29 -29.52
N ILE A 91 33.44 -14.19 -28.99
CA ILE A 91 33.71 -13.72 -27.64
C ILE A 91 32.39 -13.60 -26.88
N LEU A 92 32.36 -14.13 -25.66
CA LEU A 92 31.23 -14.01 -24.74
C LEU A 92 31.54 -12.93 -23.68
N SER A 93 30.59 -12.06 -23.46
CA SER A 93 30.58 -11.13 -22.29
C SER A 93 29.81 -11.80 -21.16
N ILE A 94 30.44 -11.94 -20.00
CA ILE A 94 29.94 -12.69 -18.85
C ILE A 94 29.98 -11.78 -17.61
N SER A 95 28.88 -11.72 -16.89
CA SER A 95 28.83 -11.12 -15.55
C SER A 95 28.97 -12.18 -14.47
N LEU A 96 29.92 -12.00 -13.55
CA LEU A 96 30.08 -12.89 -12.41
C LEU A 96 28.91 -12.74 -11.43
N LEU A 97 28.36 -13.86 -10.96
CA LEU A 97 27.23 -13.93 -10.03
C LEU A 97 27.64 -14.48 -8.66
N GLY A 98 28.50 -15.48 -8.64
CA GLY A 98 28.87 -16.17 -7.41
C GLY A 98 29.96 -17.22 -7.61
N TYR A 99 30.01 -18.17 -6.69
CA TYR A 99 30.98 -19.27 -6.69
C TYR A 99 30.35 -20.52 -6.07
N PHE A 100 30.92 -21.68 -6.35
CA PHE A 100 30.58 -22.90 -5.63
C PHE A 100 31.43 -23.06 -4.36
N GLU A 101 30.75 -23.41 -3.25
CA GLU A 101 31.39 -23.87 -2.02
C GLU A 101 30.98 -25.33 -1.80
N GLY A 102 31.83 -26.26 -2.25
CA GLY A 102 31.44 -27.65 -2.43
C GLY A 102 30.40 -27.79 -3.55
N ALA A 103 29.22 -28.33 -3.23
CA ALA A 103 28.12 -28.48 -4.19
C ALA A 103 27.09 -27.34 -4.13
N GLU A 104 27.23 -26.40 -3.21
CA GLU A 104 26.28 -25.30 -3.00
C GLU A 104 26.73 -24.02 -3.70
N PHE A 105 25.81 -23.40 -4.42
CA PHE A 105 26.03 -22.07 -4.98
C PHE A 105 25.95 -20.99 -3.91
N ARG A 106 26.94 -20.07 -3.90
CA ARG A 106 27.00 -18.89 -3.04
C ARG A 106 27.03 -17.62 -3.90
N GLN A 107 26.12 -16.71 -3.65
CA GLN A 107 26.08 -15.40 -4.31
C GLN A 107 27.22 -14.51 -3.80
N GLY A 108 27.81 -13.73 -4.71
CA GLY A 108 28.87 -12.76 -4.40
C GLY A 108 30.22 -13.16 -5.01
N ILE A 109 31.17 -12.25 -4.97
CA ILE A 109 32.47 -12.41 -5.61
C ILE A 109 33.54 -12.41 -4.49
N ARG A 110 34.17 -13.53 -4.25
CA ARG A 110 35.35 -13.62 -3.36
C ARG A 110 36.63 -13.24 -4.10
N GLU A 111 36.73 -13.69 -5.35
CA GLU A 111 37.91 -13.53 -6.18
C GLU A 111 37.51 -13.27 -7.63
N LEU A 112 38.41 -12.65 -8.40
CA LEU A 112 38.25 -12.50 -9.83
C LEU A 112 39.06 -13.58 -10.56
N PRO A 113 38.61 -14.08 -11.72
CA PRO A 113 39.39 -15.01 -12.53
C PRO A 113 40.64 -14.32 -13.09
N LEU A 114 41.58 -15.14 -13.50
CA LEU A 114 42.77 -14.68 -14.22
C LEU A 114 42.57 -14.89 -15.72
N ILE A 115 43.31 -14.14 -16.53
CA ILE A 115 43.44 -14.40 -17.98
C ILE A 115 43.95 -15.82 -18.13
N GLU A 116 43.50 -16.52 -19.19
CA GLU A 116 43.76 -17.93 -19.48
C GLU A 116 43.05 -18.94 -18.56
N ASN A 117 42.29 -18.52 -17.54
CA ASN A 117 41.44 -19.46 -16.81
C ASN A 117 40.44 -20.13 -17.77
N GLU A 118 40.20 -21.41 -17.56
CA GLU A 118 39.29 -22.21 -18.40
C GLU A 118 37.84 -21.96 -18.02
N CYS A 119 36.96 -21.90 -19.00
CA CYS A 119 35.53 -21.69 -18.87
C CYS A 119 34.77 -22.93 -19.36
N PHE A 120 33.77 -23.36 -18.55
CA PHE A 120 33.02 -24.59 -18.78
C PHE A 120 31.51 -24.32 -18.75
N LEU A 121 30.75 -25.20 -19.44
CA LEU A 121 29.30 -25.32 -19.22
C LEU A 121 29.02 -25.91 -17.84
N LEU A 122 27.90 -25.53 -17.26
CA LEU A 122 27.37 -26.16 -16.02
C LEU A 122 26.74 -27.51 -16.36
N THR A 123 26.92 -28.48 -15.48
CA THR A 123 26.13 -29.71 -15.46
C THR A 123 24.71 -29.41 -14.95
N GLN A 124 23.75 -30.32 -15.18
CA GLN A 124 22.38 -30.15 -14.72
C GLN A 124 22.32 -30.02 -13.18
N ALA A 125 23.10 -30.80 -12.42
CA ALA A 125 23.18 -30.72 -10.96
C ALA A 125 23.70 -29.37 -10.49
N GLU A 126 24.70 -28.78 -11.14
CA GLU A 126 25.22 -27.46 -10.85
C GLU A 126 24.18 -26.37 -11.16
N LEU A 127 23.48 -26.48 -12.28
CA LEU A 127 22.40 -25.58 -12.68
C LEU A 127 21.24 -25.65 -11.68
N ASP A 128 20.90 -26.84 -11.20
CA ASP A 128 19.90 -27.03 -10.16
C ASP A 128 20.31 -26.38 -8.83
N SER A 129 21.61 -26.44 -8.48
CA SER A 129 22.14 -25.75 -7.30
C SER A 129 22.06 -24.23 -7.44
N VAL A 130 22.35 -23.67 -8.63
CA VAL A 130 22.19 -22.22 -8.91
C VAL A 130 20.73 -21.78 -8.78
N HIS A 131 19.76 -22.64 -9.13
CA HIS A 131 18.33 -22.34 -9.04
C HIS A 131 17.66 -22.86 -7.76
N ASN A 132 18.43 -23.31 -6.78
CA ASN A 132 17.91 -23.70 -5.47
C ASN A 132 17.75 -22.46 -4.57
N PHE A 133 16.56 -21.89 -4.52
CA PHE A 133 16.25 -20.70 -3.73
C PHE A 133 15.76 -21.00 -2.30
N VAL A 134 15.84 -22.24 -1.87
CA VAL A 134 15.42 -22.66 -0.53
C VAL A 134 16.61 -22.59 0.41
N LYS A 135 16.64 -21.57 1.25
CA LYS A 135 17.73 -21.36 2.21
C LYS A 135 17.61 -22.28 3.43
N THR A 136 18.73 -22.66 3.98
CA THR A 136 18.80 -23.31 5.29
C THR A 136 19.01 -22.23 6.35
N ILE A 137 18.06 -22.09 7.28
CA ILE A 137 18.11 -21.13 8.40
C ILE A 137 18.24 -21.92 9.69
N ASN A 138 19.29 -21.65 10.47
CA ASN A 138 19.58 -22.36 11.74
C ASN A 138 19.56 -23.90 11.61
N GLY A 139 20.12 -24.43 10.52
CA GLY A 139 20.21 -25.87 10.28
C GLY A 139 18.91 -26.55 9.82
N LYS A 140 17.82 -25.78 9.63
CA LYS A 140 16.56 -26.28 9.04
C LYS A 140 16.36 -25.63 7.68
N ALA A 141 16.04 -26.45 6.66
CA ALA A 141 15.61 -25.92 5.36
C ALA A 141 14.30 -25.14 5.52
N ASP A 142 14.21 -23.99 4.85
CA ASP A 142 12.95 -23.21 4.76
C ASP A 142 11.85 -24.07 4.11
N GLU A 143 10.60 -23.85 4.49
CA GLU A 143 9.49 -24.53 3.82
C GLU A 143 9.38 -24.02 2.37
N LYS A 144 9.23 -24.95 1.43
CA LYS A 144 9.21 -24.68 0.00
C LYS A 144 7.84 -24.23 -0.48
N LEU A 145 7.78 -23.25 -1.34
CA LEU A 145 6.59 -22.85 -2.07
C LEU A 145 6.88 -22.85 -3.58
N ARG A 146 6.14 -23.64 -4.33
CA ARG A 146 6.19 -23.59 -5.80
C ARG A 146 5.50 -22.32 -6.29
N ILE A 147 6.16 -21.59 -7.18
CA ILE A 147 5.68 -20.33 -7.74
C ILE A 147 5.45 -20.35 -9.25
N GLY A 148 6.07 -21.27 -9.95
CA GLY A 148 5.95 -21.39 -11.41
C GLY A 148 7.01 -22.28 -12.03
N LEU A 149 7.16 -22.12 -13.33
CA LEU A 149 8.15 -22.83 -14.15
C LEU A 149 9.21 -21.85 -14.65
N LEU A 150 10.45 -22.31 -14.77
CA LEU A 150 11.51 -21.53 -15.40
C LEU A 150 11.13 -21.29 -16.89
N ALA A 151 11.11 -20.03 -17.31
CA ALA A 151 10.61 -19.67 -18.65
C ALA A 151 11.53 -20.17 -19.79
N ASN A 152 12.82 -20.31 -19.51
CA ASN A 152 13.84 -20.69 -20.48
C ASN A 152 14.10 -22.20 -20.56
N GLU A 153 13.54 -23.00 -19.64
CA GLU A 153 13.70 -24.45 -19.57
C GLU A 153 12.34 -25.14 -19.46
N THR A 154 12.10 -26.12 -20.30
CA THR A 154 10.83 -26.85 -20.32
C THR A 154 10.71 -27.75 -19.09
N GLY A 155 9.66 -27.55 -18.29
CA GLY A 155 9.30 -28.44 -17.18
C GLY A 155 10.07 -28.22 -15.87
N LYS A 156 11.03 -27.28 -15.79
CA LYS A 156 11.75 -27.00 -14.55
C LYS A 156 10.91 -26.14 -13.61
N GLU A 157 10.61 -26.71 -12.46
CA GLU A 157 9.86 -26.01 -11.40
C GLU A 157 10.76 -25.07 -10.62
N ILE A 158 10.22 -23.90 -10.24
CA ILE A 158 10.86 -22.96 -9.35
C ILE A 158 10.15 -22.97 -8.00
N GLU A 159 10.91 -23.35 -6.99
CA GLU A 159 10.51 -23.37 -5.60
C GLU A 159 11.34 -22.35 -4.81
N ILE A 160 10.70 -21.60 -3.93
CA ILE A 160 11.34 -20.62 -3.03
C ILE A 160 10.99 -20.88 -1.59
N GLY A 161 11.84 -20.42 -0.69
CA GLY A 161 11.58 -20.49 0.75
C GLY A 161 10.46 -19.52 1.16
N ILE A 162 9.49 -20.01 1.94
CA ILE A 162 8.34 -19.21 2.39
C ILE A 162 8.78 -18.05 3.27
N ASN A 163 9.68 -18.30 4.22
CA ASN A 163 10.20 -17.24 5.09
C ASN A 163 11.03 -16.22 4.31
N SER A 164 11.80 -16.68 3.32
CA SER A 164 12.59 -15.79 2.46
C SER A 164 11.72 -14.84 1.63
N LEU A 165 10.51 -15.28 1.26
CA LEU A 165 9.57 -14.47 0.47
C LEU A 165 8.65 -13.64 1.35
N PHE A 166 7.90 -14.27 2.27
CA PHE A 166 6.81 -13.62 2.99
C PHE A 166 7.25 -12.90 4.28
N ALA A 167 8.42 -13.23 4.87
CA ALA A 167 9.01 -12.42 5.92
C ALA A 167 9.84 -11.24 5.36
N SER A 168 9.34 -10.64 4.29
CA SER A 168 9.96 -9.52 3.58
C SER A 168 8.93 -8.69 2.83
N HIS A 169 9.32 -7.49 2.39
CA HIS A 169 8.49 -6.65 1.54
C HIS A 169 8.59 -7.09 0.08
N ILE A 170 7.44 -7.14 -0.61
CA ILE A 170 7.33 -7.66 -1.98
C ILE A 170 6.80 -6.57 -2.91
N GLY A 171 7.45 -6.41 -4.07
CA GLY A 171 6.98 -5.56 -5.18
C GLY A 171 6.58 -6.39 -6.39
N ILE A 172 5.39 -6.14 -6.94
CA ILE A 172 4.90 -6.77 -8.17
C ILE A 172 4.63 -5.65 -9.18
N PHE A 173 5.47 -5.51 -10.18
CA PHE A 173 5.40 -4.42 -11.14
C PHE A 173 5.20 -4.91 -12.56
N GLY A 174 4.50 -4.11 -13.38
CA GLY A 174 4.28 -4.41 -14.79
C GLY A 174 3.05 -3.70 -15.36
N ASN A 175 2.92 -3.61 -16.64
CA ASN A 175 1.80 -2.95 -17.31
C ASN A 175 0.47 -3.68 -17.14
N THR A 176 -0.62 -3.01 -17.49
CA THR A 176 -1.97 -3.62 -17.54
C THR A 176 -1.94 -4.83 -18.49
N GLY A 177 -2.55 -5.95 -18.07
CA GLY A 177 -2.61 -7.19 -18.86
C GLY A 177 -1.30 -7.97 -18.93
N SER A 178 -0.25 -7.61 -18.19
CA SER A 178 1.02 -8.36 -18.14
C SER A 178 0.97 -9.60 -17.24
N GLY A 179 0.00 -9.69 -16.33
CA GLY A 179 -0.17 -10.81 -15.40
C GLY A 179 0.06 -10.49 -13.92
N LYS A 180 0.22 -9.20 -13.53
CA LYS A 180 0.46 -8.77 -12.14
C LYS A 180 -0.55 -9.31 -11.13
N SER A 181 -1.85 -8.98 -11.34
CA SER A 181 -2.93 -9.40 -10.42
C SER A 181 -3.03 -10.92 -10.33
N TYR A 182 -2.69 -11.61 -11.43
CA TYR A 182 -2.63 -13.06 -11.48
C TYR A 182 -1.48 -13.60 -10.61
N THR A 183 -0.30 -13.00 -10.71
CA THR A 183 0.87 -13.35 -9.87
C THR A 183 0.57 -13.09 -8.41
N LEU A 184 -0.02 -11.94 -8.08
CA LEU A 184 -0.46 -11.61 -6.73
C LEU A 184 -1.41 -12.70 -6.18
N ALA A 185 -2.48 -13.01 -6.93
CA ALA A 185 -3.44 -14.04 -6.54
C ALA A 185 -2.76 -15.41 -6.37
N GLY A 186 -1.91 -15.81 -7.31
CA GLY A 186 -1.22 -17.11 -7.32
C GLY A 186 -0.29 -17.32 -6.13
N LEU A 187 0.50 -16.31 -5.76
CA LEU A 187 1.40 -16.36 -4.61
C LEU A 187 0.64 -16.63 -3.31
N TYR A 188 -0.42 -15.86 -3.06
CA TYR A 188 -1.21 -16.01 -1.84
C TYR A 188 -2.12 -17.24 -1.88
N HIS A 189 -2.68 -17.60 -3.05
CA HIS A 189 -3.42 -18.85 -3.21
C HIS A 189 -2.58 -20.06 -2.82
N ASN A 190 -1.35 -20.16 -3.34
CA ASN A 190 -0.47 -21.29 -3.04
C ASN A 190 -0.08 -21.33 -1.55
N LEU A 191 0.18 -20.16 -0.93
CA LEU A 191 0.42 -20.06 0.50
C LEU A 191 -0.77 -20.55 1.32
N PHE A 192 -1.97 -20.05 1.03
CA PHE A 192 -3.19 -20.40 1.76
C PHE A 192 -3.58 -21.87 1.56
N LYS A 193 -3.49 -22.39 0.34
CA LYS A 193 -3.74 -23.80 0.05
C LYS A 193 -2.92 -24.72 0.94
N ARG A 194 -1.69 -24.33 1.27
CA ARG A 194 -0.79 -25.11 2.11
C ARG A 194 -1.06 -24.96 3.61
N PHE A 195 -1.42 -23.75 4.07
CA PHE A 195 -1.41 -23.43 5.50
C PHE A 195 -2.78 -23.10 6.11
N GLN A 196 -3.82 -22.80 5.34
CA GLN A 196 -5.12 -22.36 5.87
C GLN A 196 -5.76 -23.30 6.89
N ASN A 197 -5.43 -24.59 6.86
CA ASN A 197 -5.95 -25.59 7.78
C ASN A 197 -5.09 -25.80 9.03
N LYS A 198 -3.89 -25.20 9.10
CA LYS A 198 -3.00 -25.28 10.27
C LYS A 198 -3.50 -24.32 11.36
N ALA A 199 -3.70 -24.81 12.58
CA ALA A 199 -4.24 -24.02 13.70
C ALA A 199 -3.37 -22.80 14.02
N GLY A 200 -2.05 -22.94 14.05
CA GLY A 200 -1.12 -21.84 14.28
C GLY A 200 -1.20 -20.75 13.22
N PHE A 201 -1.40 -21.11 11.95
CA PHE A 201 -1.57 -20.14 10.88
C PHE A 201 -2.88 -19.34 11.04
N ARG A 202 -3.99 -20.04 11.37
CA ARG A 202 -5.28 -19.38 11.62
C ARG A 202 -5.24 -18.44 12.83
N ALA A 203 -4.50 -18.79 13.87
CA ALA A 203 -4.39 -17.96 15.07
C ALA A 203 -3.51 -16.72 14.83
N ASN A 204 -2.39 -16.89 14.13
CA ASN A 204 -1.30 -15.90 14.14
C ASN A 204 -1.13 -15.13 12.83
N ALA A 205 -1.65 -15.59 11.70
CA ALA A 205 -1.48 -14.92 10.41
C ALA A 205 -2.72 -14.15 9.99
N ARG A 206 -2.54 -12.88 9.59
CA ARG A 206 -3.56 -12.02 9.02
C ARG A 206 -3.05 -11.37 7.75
N PHE A 207 -3.94 -11.25 6.78
CA PHE A 207 -3.67 -10.64 5.49
C PHE A 207 -4.75 -9.60 5.21
N LEU A 208 -4.33 -8.38 4.89
CA LEU A 208 -5.21 -7.27 4.52
C LEU A 208 -4.95 -6.92 3.05
N LEU A 209 -5.93 -7.14 2.18
CA LEU A 209 -5.85 -6.77 0.78
C LEU A 209 -6.70 -5.53 0.50
N ILE A 210 -6.05 -4.46 0.07
CA ILE A 210 -6.69 -3.25 -0.43
C ILE A 210 -6.85 -3.39 -1.95
N ASP A 211 -8.10 -3.54 -2.39
CA ASP A 211 -8.48 -3.80 -3.78
C ASP A 211 -9.14 -2.54 -4.38
N PHE A 212 -8.36 -1.77 -5.14
CA PHE A 212 -8.85 -0.52 -5.74
C PHE A 212 -9.86 -0.73 -6.89
N ASN A 213 -9.74 -1.83 -7.61
CA ASN A 213 -10.50 -2.08 -8.83
C ASN A 213 -11.63 -3.11 -8.66
N GLY A 214 -11.68 -3.83 -7.53
CA GLY A 214 -12.62 -4.93 -7.29
C GLY A 214 -12.25 -6.21 -8.06
N GLU A 215 -10.95 -6.45 -8.32
CA GLU A 215 -10.50 -7.62 -9.07
C GLU A 215 -10.55 -8.91 -8.23
N PHE A 216 -10.47 -8.80 -6.90
CA PHE A 216 -10.38 -9.93 -5.97
C PHE A 216 -11.70 -10.26 -5.27
N VAL A 217 -12.79 -9.66 -5.74
CA VAL A 217 -14.15 -9.89 -5.22
C VAL A 217 -15.10 -10.25 -6.36
N LYS A 218 -16.15 -11.06 -6.06
CA LYS A 218 -17.24 -11.29 -7.03
C LYS A 218 -18.21 -10.11 -7.00
N PRO A 219 -18.81 -9.72 -8.16
CA PRO A 219 -19.81 -8.67 -8.21
C PRO A 219 -21.06 -8.99 -7.38
N ASP A 220 -21.47 -10.25 -7.34
CA ASP A 220 -22.68 -10.72 -6.64
C ASP A 220 -22.30 -11.22 -5.24
N ALA A 221 -22.35 -10.32 -4.27
CA ALA A 221 -21.88 -10.50 -2.89
C ALA A 221 -22.68 -11.49 -2.04
N ASN A 222 -23.73 -12.16 -2.59
CA ASN A 222 -24.55 -13.10 -1.83
C ASN A 222 -24.05 -14.55 -1.90
N GLU A 223 -23.14 -14.87 -2.81
CA GLU A 223 -22.55 -16.18 -2.95
C GLU A 223 -21.09 -16.16 -2.50
N GLY A 224 -20.66 -17.21 -1.80
CA GLY A 224 -19.29 -17.35 -1.31
C GLY A 224 -18.26 -17.02 -2.39
N ASN A 225 -17.37 -16.11 -2.07
CA ASN A 225 -16.33 -15.63 -2.99
C ASN A 225 -15.05 -16.41 -2.73
N ASP A 226 -14.70 -17.36 -3.61
CA ASP A 226 -13.52 -18.23 -3.48
C ASP A 226 -12.26 -17.68 -4.20
N LYS A 227 -12.27 -16.40 -4.60
CA LYS A 227 -11.07 -15.74 -5.15
C LYS A 227 -9.92 -15.79 -4.15
N ILE A 228 -8.75 -16.26 -4.56
CA ILE A 228 -7.52 -16.48 -3.79
C ILE A 228 -7.66 -17.59 -2.72
N ILE A 229 -8.65 -17.53 -1.86
CA ILE A 229 -8.90 -18.45 -0.73
C ILE A 229 -10.40 -18.72 -0.62
N THR A 230 -10.77 -19.84 0.01
CA THR A 230 -12.19 -20.20 0.23
C THR A 230 -12.92 -19.14 1.06
N ALA A 231 -14.21 -18.95 0.81
CA ALA A 231 -15.04 -17.97 1.51
C ALA A 231 -15.05 -18.16 3.04
N ALA A 232 -14.92 -19.40 3.52
CA ALA A 232 -14.90 -19.74 4.95
C ALA A 232 -13.70 -19.14 5.73
N ASN A 233 -12.63 -18.74 5.03
CA ASN A 233 -11.41 -18.18 5.63
C ASN A 233 -11.16 -16.72 5.21
N LYS A 234 -12.23 -16.06 4.73
CA LYS A 234 -12.13 -14.73 4.16
C LYS A 234 -13.26 -13.83 4.62
N ASN A 235 -12.89 -12.61 4.94
CA ASN A 235 -13.80 -11.50 5.20
C ASN A 235 -13.71 -10.47 4.07
N THR A 236 -14.85 -10.06 3.51
CA THR A 236 -14.89 -9.12 2.39
C THR A 236 -15.74 -7.91 2.75
N TYR A 237 -15.17 -6.72 2.56
CA TYR A 237 -15.81 -5.43 2.71
C TYR A 237 -15.99 -4.81 1.32
N LEU A 238 -17.23 -4.78 0.83
CA LEU A 238 -17.61 -4.08 -0.41
C LEU A 238 -18.04 -2.66 -0.05
N LEU A 239 -17.10 -1.73 -0.06
CA LEU A 239 -17.35 -0.36 0.35
C LEU A 239 -18.01 0.44 -0.78
N SER A 240 -18.98 1.30 -0.41
CA SER A 240 -19.67 2.16 -1.34
C SER A 240 -20.07 3.49 -0.71
N THR A 241 -19.77 4.60 -1.40
CA THR A 241 -20.26 5.94 -1.07
C THR A 241 -21.59 6.26 -1.77
N GLY A 242 -22.16 5.31 -2.52
CA GLY A 242 -23.45 5.45 -3.19
C GLY A 242 -24.63 5.66 -2.22
N ARG A 243 -25.85 5.79 -2.75
CA ARG A 243 -27.05 6.08 -1.95
C ARG A 243 -27.32 5.05 -0.84
N ASN A 244 -27.08 3.76 -1.13
CA ASN A 244 -27.37 2.67 -0.19
C ASN A 244 -26.22 2.40 0.80
N GLY A 245 -25.07 3.09 0.65
CA GLY A 245 -23.89 2.86 1.46
C GLY A 245 -23.30 1.44 1.33
N SER A 246 -22.43 1.09 2.27
CA SER A 246 -21.80 -0.25 2.36
C SER A 246 -22.68 -1.18 3.18
N ARG A 247 -22.90 -2.43 2.71
CA ARG A 247 -23.64 -3.44 3.50
C ARG A 247 -22.89 -3.84 4.77
N LYS A 248 -21.56 -3.91 4.69
CA LYS A 248 -20.64 -4.19 5.79
C LYS A 248 -19.64 -3.05 5.87
N LYS A 249 -19.62 -2.36 6.99
CA LYS A 249 -18.72 -1.23 7.24
C LYS A 249 -17.40 -1.71 7.83
N LEU A 250 -16.32 -0.94 7.61
CA LEU A 250 -15.03 -1.17 8.25
C LEU A 250 -15.10 -0.83 9.74
N ILE A 251 -14.47 -1.62 10.57
CA ILE A 251 -14.37 -1.36 12.00
C ILE A 251 -13.17 -0.45 12.25
N VAL A 252 -13.43 0.70 12.84
CA VAL A 252 -12.41 1.71 13.17
C VAL A 252 -12.42 1.94 14.68
N SER A 253 -11.23 2.02 15.29
CA SER A 253 -11.10 2.34 16.70
C SER A 253 -11.40 3.83 16.97
N LYS A 254 -11.87 4.14 18.18
CA LYS A 254 -12.06 5.54 18.62
C LYS A 254 -10.76 6.31 18.55
N GLU A 255 -9.65 5.72 18.98
CA GLU A 255 -8.33 6.35 18.95
C GLU A 255 -7.96 6.81 17.53
N SER A 256 -8.14 5.95 16.52
CA SER A 256 -7.89 6.30 15.12
C SER A 256 -8.83 7.39 14.61
N LEU A 257 -10.09 7.34 15.02
CA LEU A 257 -11.09 8.34 14.61
C LEU A 257 -10.83 9.72 15.24
N TYR A 258 -10.40 9.79 16.51
CA TYR A 258 -10.13 11.06 17.22
C TYR A 258 -8.75 11.66 16.90
N ASN A 259 -8.02 11.10 15.95
CA ASN A 259 -6.75 11.67 15.50
C ASN A 259 -6.98 12.99 14.74
N PRO A 260 -6.49 14.15 15.25
CA PRO A 260 -6.71 15.45 14.61
C PRO A 260 -6.12 15.56 13.21
N LEU A 261 -5.03 14.84 12.96
CA LEU A 261 -4.36 14.85 11.66
C LEU A 261 -5.22 14.17 10.59
N PHE A 262 -5.89 13.05 10.92
CA PHE A 262 -6.87 12.41 10.06
C PHE A 262 -7.96 13.40 9.60
N TRP A 263 -8.54 14.19 10.54
CA TRP A 263 -9.56 15.17 10.21
C TRP A 263 -9.02 16.36 9.41
N SER A 264 -7.81 16.81 9.73
CA SER A 264 -7.15 17.88 8.96
C SER A 264 -7.01 17.49 7.49
N ILE A 265 -6.67 16.25 7.24
CA ILE A 265 -6.54 15.69 5.91
C ILE A 265 -7.90 15.52 5.23
N LEU A 266 -8.85 14.87 5.91
CA LEU A 266 -10.20 14.63 5.40
C LEU A 266 -10.89 15.92 4.99
N LEU A 267 -10.73 16.97 5.79
CA LEU A 267 -11.31 18.29 5.57
C LEU A 267 -10.45 19.20 4.68
N GLN A 268 -9.30 18.73 4.19
CA GLN A 268 -8.35 19.52 3.39
C GLN A 268 -8.02 20.86 4.09
N ALA A 269 -7.71 20.78 5.38
CA ALA A 269 -7.47 21.92 6.23
C ALA A 269 -6.17 22.65 5.85
N THR A 270 -6.19 23.98 5.88
CA THR A 270 -4.98 24.80 5.71
C THR A 270 -4.09 24.69 6.95
N GLU A 271 -2.77 24.62 6.74
CA GLU A 271 -1.77 24.39 7.79
C GLU A 271 -1.79 25.45 8.89
N LYS A 272 -1.87 26.73 8.48
CA LYS A 272 -1.67 27.86 9.40
C LYS A 272 -2.88 28.18 10.26
N THR A 273 -4.08 27.83 9.82
CA THR A 273 -5.32 28.26 10.50
C THR A 273 -6.27 27.09 10.80
N GLN A 274 -6.59 26.28 9.80
CA GLN A 274 -7.63 25.26 9.92
C GLN A 274 -7.15 23.99 10.64
N ALA A 275 -5.94 23.53 10.39
CA ALA A 275 -5.39 22.36 11.07
C ALA A 275 -5.16 22.61 12.59
N PRO A 276 -4.59 23.75 13.04
CA PRO A 276 -4.54 24.13 14.45
C PRO A 276 -5.93 24.20 15.11
N PHE A 277 -6.93 24.72 14.38
CA PHE A 277 -8.31 24.78 14.85
C PHE A 277 -8.88 23.37 15.10
N ILE A 278 -8.74 22.44 14.15
CA ILE A 278 -9.20 21.05 14.29
C ILE A 278 -8.48 20.34 15.44
N ASN A 279 -7.16 20.53 15.56
CA ASN A 279 -6.38 19.97 16.65
C ASN A 279 -6.86 20.49 18.02
N SER A 280 -7.13 21.80 18.12
CA SER A 280 -7.67 22.41 19.34
C SER A 280 -9.07 21.90 19.66
N ALA A 281 -9.93 21.73 18.64
CA ALA A 281 -11.30 21.21 18.83
C ALA A 281 -11.30 19.81 19.43
N LEU A 282 -10.57 18.88 18.81
CA LEU A 282 -10.55 17.47 19.22
C LEU A 282 -9.78 17.21 20.53
N ARG A 283 -8.92 18.13 20.94
CA ARG A 283 -8.19 18.07 22.22
C ARG A 283 -8.79 18.94 23.32
N SER A 284 -9.94 19.58 23.08
CA SER A 284 -10.62 20.43 24.08
C SER A 284 -11.28 19.58 25.16
N GLY A 285 -10.59 19.33 26.28
CA GLY A 285 -11.15 18.58 27.42
C GLY A 285 -12.49 19.12 27.89
N TYR A 286 -12.69 20.45 27.86
CA TYR A 286 -13.96 21.07 28.25
C TYR A 286 -15.15 20.56 27.42
N ILE A 287 -15.01 20.39 26.12
CA ILE A 287 -16.07 19.92 25.22
C ILE A 287 -16.13 18.39 25.21
N THR A 288 -14.98 17.72 25.06
CA THR A 288 -14.92 16.26 24.93
C THR A 288 -15.42 15.51 26.16
N ASP A 289 -15.24 16.10 27.38
CA ASP A 289 -15.73 15.49 28.61
C ASP A 289 -17.26 15.60 28.71
N ARG A 290 -17.83 16.73 28.26
CA ARG A 290 -19.27 17.01 28.35
C ARG A 290 -20.11 16.35 27.28
N ILE A 291 -19.53 16.04 26.10
CA ILE A 291 -20.28 15.47 24.99
C ILE A 291 -20.82 14.06 25.27
N ASN A 292 -20.36 13.40 26.32
CA ASN A 292 -20.72 12.03 26.66
C ASN A 292 -21.90 11.90 27.65
N SER A 293 -22.51 13.01 28.07
CA SER A 293 -23.67 13.00 28.97
C SER A 293 -24.74 13.97 28.50
N ASP A 294 -26.00 13.65 28.80
CA ASP A 294 -27.18 14.47 28.45
C ASP A 294 -27.06 15.88 29.03
N ASP A 295 -26.82 15.99 30.34
CA ASP A 295 -26.60 17.26 31.01
C ASP A 295 -25.40 18.03 30.46
N GLY A 296 -24.36 17.30 30.06
CA GLY A 296 -23.16 17.88 29.46
C GLY A 296 -23.46 18.58 28.14
N ILE A 297 -24.22 17.94 27.24
CA ILE A 297 -24.65 18.54 25.97
C ILE A 297 -25.56 19.73 26.20
N ILE A 298 -26.53 19.63 27.12
CA ILE A 298 -27.41 20.74 27.48
C ILE A 298 -26.58 21.91 28.01
N SER A 299 -25.60 21.64 28.88
CA SER A 299 -24.67 22.66 29.39
C SER A 299 -23.84 23.32 28.29
N LEU A 300 -23.38 22.55 27.26
CA LEU A 300 -22.65 23.09 26.10
C LEU A 300 -23.56 23.99 25.26
N ILE A 301 -24.84 23.62 25.05
CA ILE A 301 -25.80 24.45 24.31
C ILE A 301 -26.02 25.76 25.09
N LYS A 302 -26.33 25.69 26.37
CA LYS A 302 -26.54 26.86 27.23
C LYS A 302 -25.31 27.78 27.23
N SER A 303 -24.12 27.23 27.44
CA SER A 303 -22.88 28.00 27.49
C SER A 303 -22.54 28.67 26.15
N THR A 304 -22.86 28.01 25.03
CA THR A 304 -22.64 28.58 23.71
C THR A 304 -23.62 29.70 23.41
N ILE A 305 -24.91 29.51 23.70
CA ILE A 305 -25.91 30.58 23.56
C ILE A 305 -25.54 31.78 24.47
N LYS A 306 -25.13 31.53 25.74
CA LYS A 306 -24.64 32.58 26.63
C LYS A 306 -23.49 33.36 26.01
N LEU A 307 -22.49 32.64 25.46
CA LEU A 307 -21.32 33.28 24.87
C LEU A 307 -21.69 34.14 23.64
N ILE A 308 -22.63 33.67 22.80
CA ILE A 308 -23.12 34.43 21.64
C ILE A 308 -23.87 35.70 22.11
N THR A 309 -24.72 35.60 23.14
CA THR A 309 -25.60 36.69 23.57
C THR A 309 -24.87 37.71 24.45
N THR A 310 -23.80 37.34 25.15
CA THR A 310 -23.02 38.26 26.02
C THR A 310 -21.89 38.98 25.28
N ASN A 311 -21.38 38.45 24.18
CA ASN A 311 -20.30 39.07 23.39
C ASN A 311 -20.82 39.79 22.13
N ILE A 312 -21.88 40.59 22.30
CA ILE A 312 -22.50 41.32 21.18
C ILE A 312 -21.55 42.46 20.73
N THR A 313 -21.18 42.46 19.46
CA THR A 313 -20.43 43.54 18.83
C THR A 313 -21.24 44.14 17.68
N PRO A 314 -20.96 45.39 17.24
CA PRO A 314 -21.69 46.05 16.17
C PRO A 314 -21.73 45.30 14.86
N ASN A 315 -20.72 44.44 14.62
CA ASN A 315 -20.56 43.69 13.39
C ASN A 315 -21.08 42.24 13.48
N GLN A 316 -21.67 41.85 14.59
CA GLN A 316 -22.23 40.50 14.71
C GLN A 316 -23.61 40.41 14.06
N GLU A 317 -23.80 39.39 13.24
CA GLU A 317 -25.06 39.08 12.61
C GLU A 317 -26.13 38.76 13.68
N LYS A 318 -27.31 39.35 13.54
CA LYS A 318 -28.49 39.12 14.43
C LYS A 318 -28.86 37.64 14.56
N ASN A 319 -28.44 36.82 13.62
CA ASN A 319 -28.87 35.43 13.45
C ASN A 319 -27.84 34.40 13.92
N MET A 320 -26.91 34.78 14.81
CA MET A 320 -25.82 33.87 15.18
C MET A 320 -26.29 32.70 16.06
N VAL A 321 -27.30 32.91 16.91
CA VAL A 321 -27.96 31.84 17.66
C VAL A 321 -28.68 30.89 16.71
N GLU A 322 -29.42 31.44 15.74
CA GLU A 322 -30.11 30.65 14.74
C GLU A 322 -29.10 29.82 13.90
N SER A 323 -28.01 30.44 13.46
CA SER A 323 -26.94 29.76 12.73
C SER A 323 -26.29 28.64 13.56
N PHE A 324 -26.11 28.85 14.87
CA PHE A 324 -25.58 27.82 15.75
C PHE A 324 -26.54 26.63 15.87
N LEU A 325 -27.81 26.86 16.11
CA LEU A 325 -28.82 25.80 16.20
C LEU A 325 -29.01 25.07 14.87
N GLU A 326 -28.95 25.78 13.75
CA GLU A 326 -29.01 25.19 12.41
C GLU A 326 -27.79 24.29 12.12
N GLU A 327 -26.60 24.71 12.49
CA GLU A 327 -25.39 23.89 12.30
C GLU A 327 -25.40 22.62 13.16
N ILE A 328 -25.94 22.66 14.38
CA ILE A 328 -26.06 21.47 15.23
C ILE A 328 -27.05 20.46 14.65
N LYS A 329 -28.13 20.90 14.02
CA LYS A 329 -29.17 20.02 13.46
C LYS A 329 -28.70 19.15 12.29
N LYS A 330 -27.64 19.57 11.59
CA LYS A 330 -27.11 18.82 10.45
C LYS A 330 -26.54 17.46 10.87
N PHE A 331 -26.44 16.53 9.93
CA PHE A 331 -25.94 15.18 10.14
C PHE A 331 -26.79 14.35 11.12
N ASP A 332 -28.13 14.46 10.99
CA ASP A 332 -29.13 13.65 11.69
C ASP A 332 -29.06 13.68 13.24
N VAL A 333 -28.55 14.78 13.80
CA VAL A 333 -28.46 14.96 15.26
C VAL A 333 -29.84 15.14 15.90
N ASN A 334 -30.87 15.47 15.13
CA ASN A 334 -32.24 15.65 15.63
C ASN A 334 -32.86 14.41 16.29
N ARG A 335 -32.33 13.22 16.04
CA ARG A 335 -32.74 11.99 16.73
C ARG A 335 -32.19 11.91 18.15
N VAL A 336 -31.07 12.59 18.39
CA VAL A 336 -30.36 12.60 19.67
C VAL A 336 -30.72 13.84 20.51
N ILE A 337 -30.81 15.00 19.85
CA ILE A 337 -31.17 16.27 20.45
C ILE A 337 -32.49 16.70 19.84
N SER A 338 -33.59 16.50 20.56
CA SER A 338 -34.92 16.92 20.13
C SER A 338 -35.24 18.36 20.60
N GLY A 339 -36.18 19.03 19.93
CA GLY A 339 -36.61 20.37 20.24
C GLY A 339 -35.75 21.51 19.68
N LEU A 340 -34.71 21.21 18.90
CA LEU A 340 -33.84 22.24 18.28
C LEU A 340 -34.59 23.16 17.31
N ASP A 341 -35.58 22.65 16.57
CA ASP A 341 -36.39 23.45 15.67
C ASP A 341 -37.30 24.42 16.43
N ASP A 342 -37.94 23.95 17.49
CA ASP A 342 -38.83 24.76 18.35
C ASP A 342 -38.02 25.84 19.07
N LEU A 343 -36.86 25.48 19.62
CA LEU A 343 -35.95 26.43 20.27
C LEU A 343 -35.45 27.50 19.26
N GLN A 344 -35.08 27.08 18.03
CA GLN A 344 -34.67 28.03 17.00
C GLN A 344 -35.80 28.98 16.63
N GLN A 345 -37.03 28.47 16.48
CA GLN A 345 -38.18 29.27 16.13
C GLN A 345 -38.54 30.25 17.26
N PHE A 346 -38.41 29.82 18.51
CA PHE A 346 -38.61 30.68 19.70
C PHE A 346 -37.62 31.86 19.69
N TYR A 347 -36.30 31.59 19.60
CA TYR A 347 -35.31 32.65 19.57
C TYR A 347 -35.42 33.56 18.34
N SER A 348 -35.82 33.06 17.20
CA SER A 348 -36.04 33.87 16.01
C SER A 348 -37.17 34.90 16.18
N ARG A 349 -38.22 34.54 16.93
CA ARG A 349 -39.36 35.41 17.17
C ARG A 349 -39.11 36.37 18.33
N GLU A 350 -38.64 35.88 19.45
CA GLU A 350 -38.62 36.58 20.71
C GLU A 350 -37.30 37.29 20.99
N LEU A 351 -36.14 36.77 20.54
CA LEU A 351 -34.84 37.34 20.86
C LEU A 351 -34.49 38.48 19.88
N LYS A 352 -34.36 39.71 20.42
CA LYS A 352 -33.95 40.89 19.64
C LYS A 352 -32.77 41.57 20.31
N PHE A 353 -31.80 41.97 19.49
CA PHE A 353 -30.63 42.70 19.96
C PHE A 353 -30.66 44.14 19.49
N PHE A 354 -30.30 45.10 20.37
CA PHE A 354 -30.15 46.50 20.01
C PHE A 354 -29.03 47.18 20.80
N ALA A 355 -28.47 48.25 20.20
CA ALA A 355 -27.50 49.10 20.86
C ALA A 355 -28.17 50.34 21.41
N SER A 356 -28.01 50.61 22.70
CA SER A 356 -28.45 51.85 23.29
C SER A 356 -27.53 53.00 22.84
N LYS A 357 -28.16 54.11 22.44
CA LYS A 357 -27.41 55.33 22.08
C LYS A 357 -26.95 56.11 23.30
N GLU A 358 -27.60 55.94 24.45
CA GLU A 358 -27.37 56.68 25.69
C GLU A 358 -26.11 56.19 26.43
N ASP A 359 -25.98 54.89 26.63
CA ASP A 359 -24.87 54.29 27.40
C ASP A 359 -23.85 53.51 26.54
N ARG A 360 -24.09 53.42 25.23
CA ARG A 360 -23.23 52.69 24.27
C ARG A 360 -23.10 51.20 24.58
N ARG A 361 -24.09 50.60 25.25
CA ARG A 361 -24.14 49.18 25.59
C ARG A 361 -25.10 48.43 24.69
N TYR A 362 -24.92 47.13 24.62
CA TYR A 362 -25.80 46.23 23.89
C TYR A 362 -26.80 45.57 24.86
N TYR A 363 -28.05 45.57 24.45
CA TYR A 363 -29.15 44.95 25.16
C TYR A 363 -29.81 43.91 24.30
N CYS A 364 -30.42 42.90 24.95
CA CYS A 364 -31.35 42.01 24.30
C CYS A 364 -32.75 42.12 24.93
N THR A 365 -33.77 41.88 24.12
CA THR A 365 -35.14 41.70 24.58
C THR A 365 -35.59 40.29 24.29
N ILE A 366 -36.31 39.68 25.21
CA ILE A 366 -36.99 38.42 25.08
C ILE A 366 -38.31 38.49 25.81
N GLU A 367 -39.41 38.02 25.19
CA GLU A 367 -40.78 38.07 25.75
C GLU A 367 -41.17 39.43 26.31
N GLY A 368 -40.70 40.50 25.71
CA GLY A 368 -41.00 41.87 26.11
C GLY A 368 -40.16 42.43 27.29
N ALA A 369 -39.33 41.60 27.94
CA ALA A 369 -38.38 42.05 28.96
C ALA A 369 -37.04 42.44 28.30
N THR A 370 -36.37 43.47 28.86
CA THR A 370 -35.08 43.96 28.37
C THR A 370 -33.97 43.66 29.34
N TYR A 371 -32.91 43.05 28.88
CA TYR A 371 -31.75 42.65 29.68
C TYR A 371 -30.47 43.28 29.15
N ASN A 372 -29.62 43.75 30.05
CA ASN A 372 -28.21 44.01 29.73
C ASN A 372 -27.44 42.71 29.92
N SER A 373 -27.12 42.03 28.81
CA SER A 373 -26.54 40.69 28.81
C SER A 373 -25.24 40.51 29.63
N ASN A 374 -24.56 41.63 29.96
CA ASN A 374 -23.30 41.57 30.70
C ASN A 374 -23.45 41.98 32.19
N ALA A 375 -24.59 42.53 32.60
CA ALA A 375 -24.79 43.12 33.93
C ALA A 375 -25.96 42.54 34.73
N ASP A 376 -26.96 41.91 34.10
CA ASP A 376 -28.16 41.39 34.78
C ASP A 376 -27.95 39.98 35.32
N GLU A 377 -28.10 39.78 36.63
CA GLU A 377 -27.96 38.46 37.28
C GLU A 377 -29.01 37.45 36.78
N GLY A 378 -30.25 37.90 36.54
CA GLY A 378 -31.33 37.05 36.02
C GLY A 378 -31.30 36.76 34.53
N PHE A 379 -30.39 37.36 33.78
CA PHE A 379 -30.31 37.18 32.32
C PHE A 379 -30.11 35.73 31.92
N TYR A 380 -29.16 35.05 32.56
CA TYR A 380 -28.84 33.66 32.22
C TYR A 380 -30.02 32.72 32.43
N ASP A 381 -30.71 32.86 33.56
CA ASP A 381 -31.83 31.98 33.89
C ASP A 381 -33.02 32.27 32.95
N ALA A 382 -33.47 33.53 32.87
CA ALA A 382 -34.65 33.91 32.08
C ALA A 382 -34.50 33.78 30.55
N VAL A 383 -33.28 34.02 30.03
CA VAL A 383 -33.05 34.06 28.55
C VAL A 383 -32.49 32.74 28.02
N ILE A 384 -31.83 31.93 28.85
CA ILE A 384 -31.10 30.77 28.41
C ILE A 384 -31.50 29.50 29.15
N SER A 385 -31.32 29.45 30.50
CA SER A 385 -31.42 28.20 31.23
C SER A 385 -32.82 27.61 31.15
N ASP A 386 -33.82 28.36 31.56
CA ASP A 386 -35.22 27.91 31.64
C ASP A 386 -35.76 27.56 30.24
N ILE A 387 -35.42 28.38 29.24
CA ILE A 387 -35.86 28.17 27.85
C ILE A 387 -35.22 26.92 27.25
N VAL A 388 -33.91 26.74 27.42
CA VAL A 388 -33.23 25.54 26.89
C VAL A 388 -33.76 24.28 27.57
N ASP A 389 -34.00 24.31 28.90
CA ASP A 389 -34.54 23.15 29.62
C ASP A 389 -36.00 22.85 29.25
N GLU A 390 -36.79 23.84 28.84
CA GLU A 390 -38.17 23.65 28.36
C GLU A 390 -38.20 22.94 26.98
N TYR A 391 -37.34 23.37 26.06
CA TYR A 391 -37.41 22.88 24.66
C TYR A 391 -36.52 21.69 24.38
N ILE A 392 -35.35 21.56 25.00
CA ILE A 392 -34.32 20.58 24.60
C ILE A 392 -34.36 19.32 25.45
N THR A 393 -34.44 18.19 24.77
CA THR A 393 -34.20 16.86 25.35
C THR A 393 -33.08 16.16 24.62
N VAL A 394 -32.15 15.56 25.38
CA VAL A 394 -30.97 14.88 24.85
C VAL A 394 -31.00 13.41 25.24
N ASN A 395 -30.61 12.53 24.31
CA ASN A 395 -30.38 11.09 24.52
C ASN A 395 -29.02 10.69 23.99
N THR A 396 -27.98 10.77 24.78
CA THR A 396 -26.60 10.47 24.39
C THR A 396 -26.35 9.00 24.10
N VAL A 397 -27.24 8.08 24.52
CA VAL A 397 -27.13 6.64 24.26
C VAL A 397 -27.20 6.35 22.74
N GLU A 398 -27.95 7.15 22.01
CA GLU A 398 -28.09 7.04 20.55
C GLU A 398 -27.03 7.81 19.75
N LEU A 399 -26.13 8.53 20.43
CA LEU A 399 -25.14 9.40 19.81
C LEU A 399 -23.95 8.60 19.25
N SER A 400 -23.84 8.54 17.93
CA SER A 400 -22.69 7.91 17.26
C SER A 400 -21.40 8.72 17.46
N GLU A 401 -20.24 8.07 17.38
CA GLU A 401 -18.95 8.76 17.51
C GLU A 401 -18.72 9.81 16.41
N LEU A 402 -19.25 9.60 15.20
CA LEU A 402 -19.20 10.60 14.12
C LEU A 402 -20.04 11.84 14.45
N GLN A 403 -21.21 11.65 15.07
CA GLN A 403 -22.05 12.76 15.56
C GLN A 403 -21.39 13.51 16.71
N LYS A 404 -20.69 12.81 17.62
CA LYS A 404 -19.89 13.47 18.68
C LYS A 404 -18.84 14.39 18.09
N ILE A 405 -18.07 13.92 17.11
CA ILE A 405 -17.06 14.74 16.43
C ILE A 405 -17.69 15.95 15.75
N LYS A 406 -18.85 15.77 15.09
CA LYS A 406 -19.61 16.89 14.53
C LYS A 406 -19.91 17.95 15.58
N LEU A 407 -20.48 17.53 16.71
CA LEU A 407 -20.82 18.44 17.81
C LEU A 407 -19.57 19.10 18.41
N ILE A 408 -18.49 18.36 18.65
CA ILE A 408 -17.23 18.89 19.17
C ILE A 408 -16.71 20.02 18.28
N ILE A 409 -16.64 19.79 16.97
CA ILE A 409 -16.14 20.79 16.01
C ILE A 409 -17.08 22.00 15.96
N ASN A 410 -18.41 21.80 16.00
CA ASN A 410 -19.37 22.90 16.00
C ASN A 410 -19.30 23.74 17.28
N PHE A 411 -19.32 23.13 18.45
CA PHE A 411 -19.19 23.87 19.71
C PHE A 411 -17.86 24.65 19.77
N HIS A 412 -16.77 24.00 19.35
CA HIS A 412 -15.47 24.67 19.32
C HIS A 412 -15.41 25.81 18.30
N TYR A 413 -16.11 25.68 17.15
CA TYR A 413 -16.20 26.72 16.13
C TYR A 413 -16.86 27.98 16.68
N PHE A 414 -18.05 27.87 17.28
CA PHE A 414 -18.76 29.03 17.84
C PHE A 414 -18.00 29.63 19.02
N TYR A 415 -17.42 28.79 19.88
CA TYR A 415 -16.56 29.27 20.98
C TYR A 415 -15.36 30.09 20.45
N SER A 416 -14.67 29.57 19.45
CA SER A 416 -13.44 30.19 18.92
C SER A 416 -13.70 31.52 18.22
N ILE A 417 -14.81 31.65 17.50
CA ILE A 417 -15.20 32.92 16.87
C ILE A 417 -15.57 33.96 17.95
N GLN A 418 -16.36 33.58 18.95
CA GLN A 418 -16.79 34.50 20.00
C GLN A 418 -15.64 35.00 20.89
N LYS A 419 -14.64 34.17 21.09
CA LYS A 419 -13.41 34.54 21.82
C LYS A 419 -12.37 35.26 20.92
N THR A 420 -12.70 35.53 19.65
CA THR A 420 -11.80 36.17 18.67
C THR A 420 -10.47 35.44 18.44
N HIS A 421 -10.44 34.14 18.70
CA HIS A 421 -9.25 33.33 18.44
C HIS A 421 -9.02 33.08 16.95
N TYR A 422 -10.14 32.99 16.19
CA TYR A 422 -10.13 32.79 14.75
C TYR A 422 -11.14 33.70 14.05
N GLN A 423 -10.83 34.11 12.82
CA GLN A 423 -11.77 34.84 11.98
C GLN A 423 -12.72 33.87 11.28
N LYS A 424 -14.01 34.23 11.22
CA LYS A 424 -15.08 33.41 10.61
C LYS A 424 -14.75 32.99 9.18
N GLU A 425 -14.16 33.90 8.40
CA GLU A 425 -13.78 33.69 7.00
C GLU A 425 -12.73 32.59 6.83
N HIS A 426 -11.86 32.39 7.81
CA HIS A 426 -10.79 31.39 7.73
C HIS A 426 -11.24 29.98 8.08
N ILE A 427 -12.17 29.83 9.00
CA ILE A 427 -12.59 28.51 9.51
C ILE A 427 -14.01 28.10 9.09
N GLY A 428 -14.84 29.02 8.59
CA GLY A 428 -16.25 28.77 8.24
C GLY A 428 -16.44 27.67 7.18
N HIS A 429 -15.54 27.59 6.21
CA HIS A 429 -15.59 26.55 5.18
C HIS A 429 -15.36 25.13 5.70
N ILE A 430 -14.84 24.96 6.92
CA ILE A 430 -14.65 23.65 7.53
C ILE A 430 -15.99 22.96 7.77
N LEU A 431 -16.99 23.69 8.29
CA LEU A 431 -18.29 23.11 8.64
C LEU A 431 -19.00 22.52 7.42
N GLY A 432 -19.04 23.25 6.29
CA GLY A 432 -19.65 22.74 5.06
C GLY A 432 -18.95 21.49 4.50
N ARG A 433 -17.61 21.44 4.60
CA ARG A 433 -16.84 20.26 4.23
C ARG A 433 -17.05 19.09 5.20
N LEU A 434 -17.16 19.38 6.50
CA LEU A 434 -17.37 18.39 7.54
C LEU A 434 -18.64 17.57 7.29
N ASP A 435 -19.77 18.23 7.01
CA ASP A 435 -21.04 17.55 6.77
C ASP A 435 -20.98 16.60 5.59
N ALA A 436 -20.40 17.05 4.47
CA ALA A 436 -20.26 16.21 3.28
C ALA A 436 -19.37 14.98 3.55
N ARG A 437 -18.28 15.15 4.32
CA ARG A 437 -17.34 14.07 4.64
C ARG A 437 -17.86 13.10 5.68
N LEU A 438 -18.60 13.58 6.68
CA LEU A 438 -19.27 12.73 7.66
C LEU A 438 -20.29 11.81 7.01
N ASN A 439 -21.09 12.32 6.06
CA ASN A 439 -22.04 11.50 5.31
C ASN A 439 -21.34 10.40 4.48
N ASP A 440 -20.17 10.68 3.92
CA ASP A 440 -19.40 9.68 3.19
C ASP A 440 -18.80 8.64 4.16
N LEU A 441 -18.23 9.10 5.30
CA LEU A 441 -17.63 8.21 6.31
C LEU A 441 -18.67 7.30 6.94
N ASP A 442 -19.85 7.82 7.31
CA ASP A 442 -20.90 7.02 7.92
C ASP A 442 -21.33 5.83 7.05
N LYS A 443 -21.23 5.95 5.73
CA LYS A 443 -21.48 4.84 4.80
C LYS A 443 -20.39 3.78 4.77
N LEU A 444 -19.16 4.11 5.20
CA LEU A 444 -17.97 3.29 5.01
C LEU A 444 -17.46 2.65 6.30
N ILE A 445 -17.59 3.34 7.45
CA ILE A 445 -17.00 2.93 8.72
C ILE A 445 -18.05 2.75 9.82
N GLU A 446 -17.73 1.88 10.76
CA GLU A 446 -18.41 1.69 12.04
C GLU A 446 -17.35 1.78 13.15
N VAL A 447 -17.64 2.53 14.22
CA VAL A 447 -16.66 2.72 15.30
C VAL A 447 -16.94 1.73 16.40
N ASP A 448 -15.97 0.85 16.67
CA ASP A 448 -16.10 -0.18 17.70
C ASP A 448 -14.70 -0.64 18.16
N ASP A 449 -14.40 -0.43 19.44
CA ASP A 449 -13.11 -0.82 20.02
C ASP A 449 -13.04 -2.32 20.40
N THR A 450 -14.19 -3.03 20.36
CA THR A 450 -14.28 -4.45 20.75
C THR A 450 -14.12 -5.41 19.57
N ARG A 451 -14.33 -4.93 18.37
CA ARG A 451 -14.25 -5.71 17.12
C ARG A 451 -13.07 -5.25 16.26
N SER A 452 -12.57 -6.12 15.42
CA SER A 452 -11.50 -5.81 14.47
C SER A 452 -11.96 -6.04 13.02
N THR A 453 -11.47 -5.18 12.12
CA THR A 453 -11.60 -5.41 10.67
C THR A 453 -10.89 -6.70 10.23
N LEU A 454 -9.81 -7.08 10.92
CA LEU A 454 -9.02 -8.28 10.61
C LEU A 454 -9.56 -9.54 11.29
N SER A 455 -10.83 -9.89 11.06
CA SER A 455 -11.49 -11.02 11.71
C SER A 455 -11.07 -12.39 11.17
N ASP A 456 -10.65 -12.48 9.91
CA ASP A 456 -10.29 -13.71 9.22
C ASP A 456 -8.85 -13.74 8.73
N ILE A 457 -8.42 -14.88 8.17
CA ILE A 457 -7.08 -15.03 7.59
C ILE A 457 -6.86 -13.96 6.51
N LEU A 458 -7.77 -13.88 5.53
CA LEU A 458 -7.73 -12.88 4.47
C LEU A 458 -8.89 -11.90 4.61
N ASN A 459 -8.57 -10.62 4.72
CA ASN A 459 -9.55 -9.53 4.79
C ASN A 459 -9.37 -8.65 3.55
N ILE A 460 -10.40 -8.58 2.71
CA ILE A 460 -10.38 -7.82 1.45
C ILE A 460 -11.24 -6.59 1.60
N VAL A 461 -10.68 -5.43 1.30
CA VAL A 461 -11.35 -4.14 1.27
C VAL A 461 -11.43 -3.65 -0.16
N SER A 462 -12.60 -3.79 -0.79
CA SER A 462 -12.83 -3.31 -2.15
C SER A 462 -13.28 -1.86 -2.13
N LEU A 463 -12.56 -1.03 -2.89
CA LEU A 463 -12.79 0.41 -3.03
C LEU A 463 -13.42 0.79 -4.38
N LYS A 464 -13.88 -0.19 -5.16
CA LYS A 464 -14.40 0.02 -6.52
C LYS A 464 -15.48 1.08 -6.59
N ASP A 465 -16.45 1.03 -5.66
CA ASP A 465 -17.62 1.91 -5.63
C ASP A 465 -17.49 3.07 -4.64
N VAL A 466 -16.27 3.36 -4.20
CA VAL A 466 -15.93 4.46 -3.29
C VAL A 466 -15.49 5.69 -4.09
N ASN A 467 -15.92 6.88 -3.68
CA ASN A 467 -15.53 8.13 -4.35
C ASN A 467 -14.02 8.41 -4.20
N ILE A 468 -13.49 9.27 -5.07
CA ILE A 468 -12.05 9.49 -5.23
C ILE A 468 -11.35 9.99 -3.96
N HIS A 469 -12.07 10.75 -3.11
CA HIS A 469 -11.51 11.29 -1.87
C HIS A 469 -11.37 10.20 -0.82
N MET A 470 -12.40 9.38 -0.64
CA MET A 470 -12.41 8.29 0.33
C MET A 470 -11.51 7.12 -0.09
N ARG A 471 -11.33 6.89 -1.40
CA ARG A 471 -10.42 5.86 -1.94
C ARG A 471 -8.99 6.00 -1.45
N LYS A 472 -8.52 7.22 -1.19
CA LYS A 472 -7.16 7.46 -0.69
C LYS A 472 -7.11 7.45 0.83
N LEU A 473 -8.16 7.98 1.46
CA LEU A 473 -8.20 8.17 2.91
C LEU A 473 -8.44 6.86 3.67
N ILE A 474 -9.39 6.03 3.22
CA ILE A 474 -9.75 4.79 3.90
C ILE A 474 -8.57 3.81 4.01
N PRO A 475 -7.79 3.55 2.94
CA PRO A 475 -6.60 2.72 3.07
C PRO A 475 -5.57 3.27 4.05
N LEU A 476 -5.36 4.59 4.06
CA LEU A 476 -4.43 5.23 4.98
C LEU A 476 -4.87 5.04 6.44
N LEU A 477 -6.14 5.35 6.74
CA LEU A 477 -6.72 5.16 8.07
C LEU A 477 -6.57 3.72 8.54
N LEU A 478 -6.97 2.77 7.69
CA LEU A 478 -6.95 1.35 8.03
C LEU A 478 -5.53 0.80 8.19
N CYS A 479 -4.61 1.12 7.26
CA CYS A 479 -3.23 0.66 7.34
C CYS A 479 -2.51 1.23 8.57
N ASN A 480 -2.76 2.52 8.89
CA ASN A 480 -2.21 3.13 10.09
C ASN A 480 -2.77 2.46 11.36
N GLN A 481 -4.09 2.26 11.44
CA GLN A 481 -4.72 1.59 12.57
C GLN A 481 -4.15 0.19 12.81
N VAL A 482 -4.14 -0.68 11.79
CA VAL A 482 -3.66 -2.05 11.95
C VAL A 482 -2.16 -2.12 12.26
N TYR A 483 -1.38 -1.14 11.79
CA TYR A 483 0.03 -1.02 12.11
C TYR A 483 0.26 -0.63 13.57
N GLU A 484 -0.44 0.41 14.07
CA GLU A 484 -0.35 0.82 15.48
C GLU A 484 -0.88 -0.27 16.42
N GLU A 485 -1.97 -0.96 16.07
CA GLU A 485 -2.45 -2.13 16.82
C GLU A 485 -1.36 -3.20 16.94
N LYS A 486 -0.65 -3.50 15.84
CA LYS A 486 0.46 -4.48 15.84
C LYS A 486 1.66 -4.02 16.67
N LYS A 487 2.00 -2.75 16.60
CA LYS A 487 3.08 -2.13 17.36
C LYS A 487 2.79 -2.18 18.87
N ASN A 488 1.55 -1.89 19.27
CA ASN A 488 1.10 -1.93 20.66
C ASN A 488 0.98 -3.37 21.19
N GLU A 489 0.58 -4.33 20.35
CA GLU A 489 0.47 -5.74 20.70
C GLU A 489 1.81 -6.36 21.07
N ASN A 490 2.90 -5.90 20.46
CA ASN A 490 4.29 -6.33 20.67
C ASN A 490 4.46 -7.87 20.76
N ASN A 491 3.72 -8.61 19.91
CA ASN A 491 3.75 -10.06 19.87
C ASN A 491 4.45 -10.54 18.58
N PRO A 492 5.69 -11.08 18.67
CA PRO A 492 6.45 -11.49 17.49
C PRO A 492 5.90 -12.74 16.79
N GLU A 493 4.99 -13.50 17.42
CA GLU A 493 4.38 -14.69 16.82
C GLU A 493 3.26 -14.33 15.83
N LYS A 494 2.71 -13.14 15.94
CA LYS A 494 1.62 -12.68 15.07
C LYS A 494 2.16 -11.97 13.83
N TYR A 495 1.72 -12.42 12.69
CA TYR A 495 2.11 -11.96 11.37
C TYR A 495 0.99 -11.18 10.71
N LEU A 496 1.31 -10.03 10.13
CA LEU A 496 0.42 -9.24 9.30
C LEU A 496 1.08 -8.92 7.95
N ASN A 497 0.38 -9.23 6.85
CA ASN A 497 0.78 -8.76 5.53
C ASN A 497 -0.27 -7.80 4.96
N ILE A 498 0.13 -6.57 4.69
CA ILE A 498 -0.68 -5.56 4.03
C ILE A 498 -0.40 -5.63 2.53
N ILE A 499 -1.42 -5.94 1.76
CA ILE A 499 -1.34 -6.11 0.30
C ILE A 499 -2.08 -4.96 -0.35
N ILE A 500 -1.40 -4.19 -1.19
CA ILE A 500 -2.00 -3.03 -1.87
C ILE A 500 -1.94 -3.28 -3.38
N ASP A 501 -3.10 -3.56 -3.96
CA ASP A 501 -3.24 -3.59 -5.41
C ASP A 501 -3.37 -2.16 -5.95
N GLU A 502 -2.83 -1.91 -7.14
CA GLU A 502 -2.71 -0.58 -7.75
C GLU A 502 -2.15 0.49 -6.79
N ALA A 503 -1.03 0.13 -6.13
CA ALA A 503 -0.43 0.89 -5.05
C ALA A 503 -0.05 2.34 -5.42
N HIS A 504 0.13 2.66 -6.71
CA HIS A 504 0.35 4.04 -7.16
C HIS A 504 -0.80 4.99 -6.81
N ASN A 505 -2.02 4.48 -6.54
CA ASN A 505 -3.13 5.32 -6.10
C ASN A 505 -2.91 5.94 -4.71
N ILE A 506 -2.14 5.28 -3.86
CA ILE A 506 -1.89 5.73 -2.49
C ILE A 506 -0.42 6.04 -2.21
N LEU A 507 0.53 5.43 -2.93
CA LEU A 507 1.96 5.60 -2.69
C LEU A 507 2.64 6.57 -3.66
N SER A 508 1.87 7.26 -4.53
CA SER A 508 2.41 8.20 -5.50
C SER A 508 2.97 9.46 -4.84
N HIS A 509 4.18 9.86 -5.26
CA HIS A 509 4.79 11.13 -4.89
C HIS A 509 4.37 12.29 -5.83
N ASN A 510 3.75 11.99 -6.97
CA ASN A 510 3.42 12.95 -8.04
C ASN A 510 1.95 13.42 -8.00
N SER A 511 1.40 13.80 -6.84
CA SER A 511 0.03 14.31 -6.76
C SER A 511 -0.01 15.84 -6.74
N MET A 512 -0.31 16.48 -7.88
CA MET A 512 -0.45 17.94 -7.99
C MET A 512 -1.75 18.50 -7.36
N ARG A 513 -2.68 17.65 -6.96
CA ARG A 513 -3.99 18.03 -6.42
C ARG A 513 -4.11 17.88 -4.91
N GLU A 514 -3.09 17.36 -4.26
CA GLU A 514 -3.03 17.17 -2.82
C GLU A 514 -2.23 18.29 -2.17
N SER A 515 -2.58 18.71 -0.95
CA SER A 515 -1.71 19.58 -0.16
C SER A 515 -0.43 18.84 0.21
N GLU A 516 0.66 19.56 0.42
CA GLU A 516 1.95 18.94 0.77
C GLU A 516 1.85 18.14 2.07
N ILE A 517 1.19 18.68 3.10
CA ILE A 517 0.97 17.95 4.38
C ILE A 517 0.28 16.60 4.16
N TRP A 518 -0.75 16.56 3.33
CA TRP A 518 -1.44 15.33 3.01
C TRP A 518 -0.52 14.29 2.39
N LYS A 519 0.22 14.75 1.38
CA LYS A 519 1.17 13.91 0.66
C LYS A 519 2.27 13.38 1.60
N ASP A 520 2.83 14.27 2.42
CA ASP A 520 3.91 13.93 3.34
C ASP A 520 3.43 12.93 4.41
N TYR A 521 2.32 13.20 5.08
CA TYR A 521 1.76 12.26 6.08
C TYR A 521 1.45 10.89 5.49
N ARG A 522 0.86 10.85 4.31
CA ARG A 522 0.55 9.60 3.62
C ARG A 522 1.82 8.81 3.31
N LEU A 523 2.83 9.46 2.76
CA LEU A 523 4.10 8.82 2.45
C LEU A 523 4.85 8.43 3.72
N GLU A 524 4.93 9.28 4.73
CA GLU A 524 5.56 9.00 6.03
C GLU A 524 4.96 7.76 6.69
N THR A 525 3.62 7.62 6.71
CA THR A 525 2.95 6.44 7.27
C THR A 525 3.41 5.15 6.59
N PHE A 526 3.40 5.11 5.26
CA PHE A 526 3.83 3.90 4.54
C PHE A 526 5.35 3.69 4.56
N GLU A 527 6.12 4.76 4.60
CA GLU A 527 7.57 4.69 4.78
C GLU A 527 7.95 4.18 6.19
N GLU A 528 7.20 4.53 7.23
CA GLU A 528 7.38 3.95 8.56
C GLU A 528 7.06 2.46 8.54
N ILE A 529 5.91 2.06 7.97
CA ILE A 529 5.52 0.65 7.84
C ILE A 529 6.60 -0.16 7.12
N ILE A 530 7.15 0.33 6.03
CA ILE A 530 8.14 -0.42 5.25
C ILE A 530 9.52 -0.46 5.93
N LYS A 531 9.91 0.59 6.65
CA LYS A 531 11.20 0.67 7.36
C LYS A 531 11.19 -0.10 8.69
N GLU A 532 10.12 0.01 9.45
CA GLU A 532 10.03 -0.47 10.84
C GLU A 532 9.13 -1.69 11.01
N GLY A 533 8.18 -1.92 10.12
CA GLY A 533 7.12 -2.94 10.24
C GLY A 533 7.66 -4.35 10.52
N ARG A 534 8.79 -4.70 9.92
CA ARG A 534 9.45 -6.01 10.13
C ARG A 534 9.70 -6.32 11.61
N LYS A 535 9.98 -5.32 12.43
CA LYS A 535 10.21 -5.49 13.89
C LYS A 535 8.95 -5.96 14.61
N PHE A 536 7.78 -5.61 14.08
CA PHE A 536 6.48 -5.92 14.64
C PHE A 536 5.72 -7.03 13.89
N GLY A 537 6.41 -7.73 12.97
CA GLY A 537 5.80 -8.78 12.15
C GLY A 537 4.85 -8.25 11.07
N VAL A 538 5.01 -6.98 10.65
CA VAL A 538 4.22 -6.34 9.60
C VAL A 538 5.03 -6.27 8.31
N PHE A 539 4.46 -6.79 7.22
CA PHE A 539 5.07 -6.82 5.90
C PHE A 539 4.16 -6.18 4.85
N LEU A 540 4.76 -5.59 3.84
CA LEU A 540 4.04 -4.90 2.78
C LEU A 540 4.25 -5.61 1.44
N THR A 541 3.15 -5.88 0.74
CA THR A 541 3.18 -6.34 -0.65
C THR A 541 2.49 -5.29 -1.51
N ILE A 542 3.22 -4.71 -2.46
CA ILE A 542 2.69 -3.69 -3.36
C ILE A 542 2.63 -4.20 -4.79
N CYS A 543 1.48 -3.99 -5.44
CA CYS A 543 1.27 -4.29 -6.84
C CYS A 543 0.99 -2.99 -7.59
N SER A 544 1.73 -2.69 -8.67
CA SER A 544 1.54 -1.44 -9.40
C SER A 544 1.92 -1.55 -10.87
N GLN A 545 1.17 -0.85 -11.72
CA GLN A 545 1.50 -0.66 -13.12
C GLN A 545 2.43 0.53 -13.38
N ARG A 546 2.68 1.37 -12.37
CA ARG A 546 3.48 2.60 -12.45
C ARG A 546 4.49 2.67 -11.31
N PRO A 547 5.58 1.88 -11.36
CA PRO A 547 6.61 1.96 -10.34
C PRO A 547 7.23 3.36 -10.25
N SER A 548 7.39 4.09 -11.36
CA SER A 548 7.95 5.44 -11.37
C SER A 548 7.13 6.49 -10.60
N ASP A 549 5.85 6.22 -10.30
CA ASP A 549 5.02 7.13 -9.52
C ASP A 549 5.17 6.89 -8.00
N ILE A 550 5.67 5.72 -7.58
CA ILE A 550 5.85 5.36 -6.16
C ILE A 550 7.12 5.99 -5.62
N SER A 551 7.11 6.39 -4.34
CA SER A 551 8.30 6.92 -3.66
C SER A 551 9.51 5.98 -3.80
N ASP A 552 10.66 6.54 -4.22
CA ASP A 552 11.92 5.79 -4.35
C ASP A 552 12.35 5.17 -3.01
N THR A 553 12.03 5.82 -1.90
CA THR A 553 12.24 5.30 -0.55
C THR A 553 11.49 3.98 -0.35
N ILE A 554 10.22 3.92 -0.77
CA ILE A 554 9.41 2.71 -0.64
C ILE A 554 9.94 1.61 -1.54
N ILE A 555 10.21 1.91 -2.82
CA ILE A 555 10.70 0.90 -3.77
C ILE A 555 12.05 0.32 -3.32
N SER A 556 12.96 1.16 -2.82
CA SER A 556 14.30 0.72 -2.40
C SER A 556 14.30 -0.18 -1.14
N GLN A 557 13.26 -0.14 -0.34
CA GLN A 557 13.08 -0.98 0.84
C GLN A 557 12.38 -2.32 0.55
N LEU A 558 11.91 -2.52 -0.68
CA LEU A 558 11.41 -3.83 -1.10
C LEU A 558 12.57 -4.82 -1.22
N HIS A 559 12.30 -6.06 -0.85
CA HIS A 559 13.32 -7.10 -0.81
C HIS A 559 13.19 -8.10 -1.95
N ASN A 560 11.98 -8.30 -2.44
CA ASN A 560 11.67 -9.23 -3.51
C ASN A 560 10.83 -8.54 -4.57
N TYR A 561 11.16 -8.78 -5.83
CA TYR A 561 10.54 -8.13 -6.98
C TYR A 561 10.06 -9.16 -7.99
N PHE A 562 8.80 -9.06 -8.40
CA PHE A 562 8.23 -9.74 -9.54
C PHE A 562 8.00 -8.71 -10.64
N LEU A 563 8.87 -8.70 -11.62
CA LEU A 563 8.87 -7.72 -12.71
C LEU A 563 8.24 -8.32 -13.95
N HIS A 564 7.00 -7.97 -14.23
CA HIS A 564 6.32 -8.26 -15.47
C HIS A 564 6.72 -7.25 -16.56
N ARG A 565 6.19 -7.44 -17.78
CA ARG A 565 6.46 -6.53 -18.89
C ARG A 565 6.21 -5.07 -18.52
N LEU A 566 7.23 -4.24 -18.70
CA LEU A 566 7.21 -2.78 -18.57
C LEU A 566 7.57 -2.16 -19.92
N ILE A 567 6.76 -1.22 -20.41
CA ILE A 567 6.95 -0.61 -21.74
C ILE A 567 7.41 0.85 -21.61
N ASN A 568 6.97 1.54 -20.56
CA ASN A 568 7.29 2.95 -20.35
C ASN A 568 8.73 3.10 -19.86
N ASN A 569 9.53 3.90 -20.56
CA ASN A 569 10.93 4.11 -20.22
C ASN A 569 11.15 4.69 -18.81
N ARG A 570 10.22 5.54 -18.29
CA ARG A 570 10.32 6.07 -16.92
C ARG A 570 10.20 4.96 -15.89
N ASP A 571 9.26 4.04 -16.10
CA ASP A 571 9.06 2.90 -15.22
C ASP A 571 10.25 1.94 -15.24
N ILE A 572 10.80 1.69 -16.43
CA ILE A 572 11.99 0.87 -16.62
C ILE A 572 13.20 1.50 -15.91
N GLN A 573 13.43 2.80 -16.10
CA GLN A 573 14.53 3.52 -15.44
C GLN A 573 14.38 3.59 -13.92
N SER A 574 13.15 3.72 -13.39
CA SER A 574 12.91 3.67 -11.95
C SER A 574 13.30 2.31 -11.36
N VAL A 575 12.91 1.24 -12.03
CA VAL A 575 13.29 -0.14 -11.66
C VAL A 575 14.82 -0.32 -11.73
N GLU A 576 15.46 0.14 -12.81
CA GLU A 576 16.91 0.03 -13.00
C GLU A 576 17.72 0.71 -11.89
N ARG A 577 17.33 1.93 -11.52
CA ARG A 577 18.02 2.71 -10.49
C ARG A 577 17.88 2.10 -9.10
N THR A 578 16.75 1.45 -8.85
CA THR A 578 16.39 1.00 -7.51
C THR A 578 16.77 -0.45 -7.26
N ILE A 579 16.73 -1.30 -8.29
CA ILE A 579 16.97 -2.75 -8.16
C ILE A 579 18.38 -3.10 -8.67
N SER A 580 19.34 -3.07 -7.77
CA SER A 580 20.76 -3.38 -8.08
C SER A 580 21.03 -4.84 -8.42
N TYR A 581 20.05 -5.72 -8.28
CA TYR A 581 20.19 -7.17 -8.47
C TYR A 581 19.99 -7.63 -9.91
N LEU A 582 19.42 -6.78 -10.78
CA LEU A 582 19.15 -7.16 -12.16
C LEU A 582 20.43 -7.15 -12.99
N ASP A 583 20.65 -8.24 -13.72
CA ASP A 583 21.64 -8.29 -14.78
C ASP A 583 21.10 -7.64 -16.05
N LYS A 584 22.01 -7.28 -16.97
CA LYS A 584 21.68 -6.55 -18.20
C LYS A 584 20.67 -7.30 -19.08
N VAL A 585 20.81 -8.61 -19.22
CA VAL A 585 19.91 -9.44 -20.06
C VAL A 585 18.50 -9.44 -19.50
N SER A 586 18.37 -9.60 -18.17
CA SER A 586 17.08 -9.54 -17.49
C SER A 586 16.43 -8.17 -17.66
N PHE A 587 17.21 -7.09 -17.53
CA PHE A 587 16.74 -5.74 -17.70
C PHE A 587 16.26 -5.46 -19.14
N ASP A 588 17.09 -5.77 -20.14
CA ASP A 588 16.77 -5.57 -21.56
C ASP A 588 15.56 -6.40 -22.02
N SER A 589 15.22 -7.48 -21.31
CA SER A 589 14.06 -8.33 -21.62
C SER A 589 12.73 -7.78 -21.09
N LEU A 590 12.73 -6.82 -20.12
CA LEU A 590 11.50 -6.29 -19.51
C LEU A 590 10.44 -5.79 -20.52
N PRO A 591 10.80 -5.06 -21.60
CA PRO A 591 9.81 -4.57 -22.57
C PRO A 591 9.15 -5.66 -23.40
N ILE A 592 9.79 -6.80 -23.54
CA ILE A 592 9.38 -7.88 -24.47
C ILE A 592 8.89 -9.14 -23.75
N LEU A 593 8.76 -9.13 -22.41
CA LEU A 593 8.28 -10.29 -21.66
C LEU A 593 6.88 -10.72 -22.12
N PRO A 594 6.65 -12.04 -22.33
CA PRO A 594 5.33 -12.57 -22.61
C PRO A 594 4.36 -12.36 -21.43
N THR A 595 3.06 -12.32 -21.72
CA THR A 595 2.02 -12.28 -20.69
C THR A 595 2.10 -13.50 -19.75
N GLY A 596 1.98 -13.27 -18.45
CA GLY A 596 2.10 -14.33 -17.42
C GLY A 596 3.53 -14.75 -17.11
N THR A 597 4.53 -14.09 -17.74
CA THR A 597 5.94 -14.26 -17.42
C THR A 597 6.45 -13.05 -16.64
N CYS A 598 7.29 -13.27 -15.65
CA CYS A 598 7.95 -12.21 -14.89
C CYS A 598 9.39 -12.58 -14.57
N ILE A 599 10.19 -11.59 -14.20
CA ILE A 599 11.52 -11.77 -13.62
C ILE A 599 11.39 -11.68 -12.11
N LEU A 600 11.79 -12.75 -11.42
CA LEU A 600 11.95 -12.74 -9.98
C LEU A 600 13.39 -12.32 -9.66
N ALA A 601 13.52 -11.30 -8.80
CA ALA A 601 14.80 -10.82 -8.30
C ALA A 601 14.69 -10.39 -6.85
N GLY A 602 15.77 -10.49 -6.08
CA GLY A 602 15.83 -10.05 -4.70
C GLY A 602 16.35 -11.10 -3.73
N LEU A 603 15.99 -10.94 -2.45
CA LEU A 603 16.53 -11.80 -1.38
C LEU A 603 16.08 -13.26 -1.45
N SER A 604 14.89 -13.53 -1.99
CA SER A 604 14.37 -14.89 -2.15
C SER A 604 14.96 -15.64 -3.34
N ALA A 605 15.52 -14.90 -4.31
CA ALA A 605 16.17 -15.47 -5.48
C ALA A 605 17.55 -14.84 -5.65
N HIS A 606 18.59 -15.56 -5.27
CA HIS A 606 19.96 -15.06 -5.30
C HIS A 606 20.51 -14.81 -6.71
N VAL A 607 19.83 -15.28 -7.75
CA VAL A 607 20.05 -14.89 -9.15
C VAL A 607 18.72 -14.48 -9.77
N PRO A 608 18.66 -13.44 -10.62
CA PRO A 608 17.45 -13.10 -11.34
C PRO A 608 17.03 -14.24 -12.26
N VAL A 609 15.76 -14.66 -12.13
CA VAL A 609 15.21 -15.74 -12.96
C VAL A 609 13.94 -15.32 -13.67
N MET A 610 13.83 -15.69 -14.94
CA MET A 610 12.62 -15.52 -15.71
C MET A 610 11.70 -16.72 -15.46
N LEU A 611 10.53 -16.46 -14.86
CA LEU A 611 9.57 -17.51 -14.52
C LEU A 611 8.22 -17.27 -15.17
N LYS A 612 7.58 -18.35 -15.56
CA LYS A 612 6.17 -18.37 -15.96
C LYS A 612 5.35 -18.81 -14.75
N VAL A 613 4.48 -17.91 -14.27
CA VAL A 613 3.66 -18.17 -13.10
C VAL A 613 2.67 -19.30 -13.36
N ASP A 614 2.51 -20.20 -12.39
CA ASP A 614 1.57 -21.33 -12.47
C ASP A 614 0.13 -20.83 -12.59
N LYS A 615 -0.67 -21.53 -13.38
CA LYS A 615 -2.11 -21.26 -13.42
C LYS A 615 -2.80 -21.72 -12.15
N ILE A 616 -3.65 -20.87 -11.60
CA ILE A 616 -4.58 -21.20 -10.51
C ILE A 616 -5.93 -21.56 -11.12
N ALA A 617 -6.80 -22.21 -10.32
CA ALA A 617 -8.14 -22.56 -10.77
C ALA A 617 -8.96 -21.31 -11.13
N ASP A 618 -9.79 -21.38 -12.16
CA ASP A 618 -10.58 -20.24 -12.70
C ASP A 618 -11.43 -19.57 -11.61
N GLU A 619 -11.92 -20.32 -10.63
CA GLU A 619 -12.68 -19.80 -9.48
C GLU A 619 -11.84 -18.87 -8.59
N SER A 620 -10.54 -19.15 -8.47
CA SER A 620 -9.59 -18.40 -7.64
C SER A 620 -8.89 -17.27 -8.38
N GLU A 621 -9.04 -17.17 -9.71
CA GLU A 621 -8.44 -16.12 -10.53
C GLU A 621 -9.04 -14.73 -10.24
N PRO A 622 -8.25 -13.64 -10.35
CA PRO A 622 -8.77 -12.29 -10.25
C PRO A 622 -9.74 -11.95 -11.41
N ASN A 623 -10.70 -11.07 -11.16
CA ASN A 623 -11.66 -10.59 -12.17
C ASN A 623 -11.06 -9.47 -13.01
N ASN A 624 -10.14 -9.80 -13.90
CA ASN A 624 -9.48 -8.83 -14.79
C ASN A 624 -9.72 -9.11 -16.28
N LYS A 625 -10.76 -9.90 -16.60
CA LYS A 625 -11.12 -10.23 -18.00
C LYS A 625 -11.54 -8.97 -18.72
N THR A 626 -10.84 -8.63 -19.81
CA THR A 626 -11.22 -7.56 -20.70
C THR A 626 -12.55 -7.89 -21.37
N ILE A 627 -13.50 -6.96 -21.31
CA ILE A 627 -14.77 -7.08 -22.04
C ILE A 627 -14.45 -7.12 -23.53
N LYS A 628 -14.92 -8.16 -24.21
CA LYS A 628 -14.80 -8.27 -25.66
C LYS A 628 -16.05 -7.60 -26.27
N PRO A 629 -15.89 -6.48 -26.98
CA PRO A 629 -17.05 -5.78 -27.54
C PRO A 629 -17.92 -6.67 -28.43
N THR A 630 -17.27 -7.58 -29.17
CA THR A 630 -17.95 -8.51 -30.08
C THR A 630 -18.90 -9.50 -29.38
N ASP A 631 -18.71 -9.76 -28.08
CA ASP A 631 -19.59 -10.65 -27.32
C ASP A 631 -21.01 -10.02 -27.12
N PHE A 632 -21.13 -8.71 -27.34
CA PHE A 632 -22.36 -7.91 -27.18
C PHE A 632 -22.92 -7.34 -28.48
N TRP A 633 -22.28 -7.60 -29.64
CA TRP A 633 -22.69 -7.06 -30.92
C TRP A 633 -23.52 -8.05 -31.75
N ASN A 634 -23.82 -9.23 -31.23
CA ASN A 634 -24.65 -10.25 -31.87
C ASN A 634 -26.13 -10.09 -31.48
#